data_7d787b43d294a1571bc0d28c4e0921d1
#
_entry.id   7d787b43d294a1571bc0d28c4e0921d1
#
_cell.length_a   1.000
_cell.length_b   1.000
_cell.length_c   1.000
_cell.angle_alpha   90.00
_cell.angle_beta   90.00
_cell.angle_gamma   90.00
#
_symmetry.space_group_name_H-M   'P 1'
#
loop_
_entity.id
_entity.type
_entity.pdbx_description
1 polymer ?
#
loop_
_entity_poly.entity_id
_entity_poly.type
_entity_poly.pdbx_seq_one_letter_code
_entity_poly.pdbx_strand_id
1 'polypeptide(L)'
;MNQLRLLPSRLGAQAVRLLAAHEVPVFGWRSRSSGPPAILPSSKDGGSSSYMEEMYFAWLENPRSVHKIRGHHVAQLDPLGILDADLDSFVPSDLITTIDKLAFYDLQEADLDKEFQLPTTTFIGGSENTLSLREIIRRLENTYCQHIGLEFMFINDVEQCQWIRQKFETPGVMQFSSEEKRTLLARLVRSMRFEDFLARKWSSEKRFGLEGCEVMIPALKTIIDKSSEMGIENVILGMPHRGRLNVLANVIRKDLEQIFCQFDPKLEAADEGSGDVKYHLGMYHERINRVTNRNITLSLVANPSHLEAVDPVVQGKTKAEQFYRGDAQGKKVMSILVHGDAAFAGQGVVYETFHLSDLPSYTTNGTVHVVVNNQIGFTTDPRMARSSPYPTDVARVVNAPIFHVNADDPEAVIYVCSVAAEWRNTFNKDVVVDLVCYRRRGHNEMDEPMFTQPLMYKQIHRQVPVLKKYADKLIAEGTVTLQEFEEEIAKYDRICEEAYGRSKDKKILHIKHWLDSPWPGFFNVDGEPKSMTCPATGIPEDVLTHIGSVASSVPLEDFKIHTGLSRILRGRADMTKNRTVDWALAEYMAFGSLLKEGIHVRLSGQDVERGTFSHRHHVLHDQEVDRRTCVPMNHLWPDQAPYTVCNSSLSEYGVLGFELGYAMASPNALVLWEAQFGDFHNTAQCIIDQFISTGQAKWVRHNGIVLLLPHGMEGMGPEHSSARPERFLQMSNDDSDAYPAFTKDFEVSQLYDCNWIVVNCSTPANYFHVLRRQILLPFRKPLIIFTPKSLLRHPEAKSSFDQMVSGTSFQRVIPEDGAAAQAPEQVQRLIFCTGKVYYDLVKERSSQGLEEKVAITRLEQISPFPFDLIKQEAEKYPGAELAWCQEEHKNMGYYDYISPRFMTILRRTRPIWYVGRDPAAAPATGNRNTHLVSLKKFLDTAFNLQAFEGKTF
;
A
#
# COMPACT_ATOMS: atom_id res chain seq x y z
N MET A 1 21.12 -12.52 49.42
CA MET A 1 22.37 -12.20 50.13
C MET A 1 23.06 -11.13 49.33
N ASN A 2 22.83 -9.90 49.73
CA ASN A 2 23.79 -8.95 50.31
C ASN A 2 25.07 -8.78 49.51
N GLN A 3 25.21 -7.72 48.94
CA GLN A 3 25.97 -6.45 49.14
C GLN A 3 26.44 -5.89 47.83
N LEU A 4 26.04 -4.69 47.54
CA LEU A 4 26.92 -3.66 46.96
C LEU A 4 26.38 -2.28 47.37
N ARG A 5 27.07 -1.70 48.31
CA ARG A 5 26.90 -0.32 48.80
C ARG A 5 27.64 0.67 47.91
N LEU A 6 26.96 1.71 47.54
CA LEU A 6 27.35 3.15 47.53
C LEU A 6 28.81 3.54 47.29
N LEU A 7 29.03 4.27 46.21
CA LEU A 7 29.98 5.38 46.15
C LEU A 7 29.35 6.62 45.52
N PRO A 8 29.64 7.84 46.02
CA PRO A 8 28.82 9.02 45.74
C PRO A 8 29.40 9.97 44.69
N SER A 9 28.43 10.59 44.01
CA SER A 9 28.45 11.99 43.52
C SER A 9 29.78 12.75 43.49
N ARG A 10 30.26 13.08 42.27
CA ARG A 10 31.03 14.30 41.93
C ARG A 10 31.03 14.62 40.41
N LEU A 11 29.91 14.55 39.73
CA LEU A 11 29.80 14.97 38.32
C LEU A 11 28.51 15.74 37.97
N GLY A 12 27.80 16.20 39.00
CA GLY A 12 26.53 16.91 38.84
C GLY A 12 26.62 18.44 38.85
N ALA A 13 27.80 19.05 38.96
CA ALA A 13 27.90 20.49 39.14
C ALA A 13 28.59 21.27 38.00
N GLN A 14 29.08 20.61 36.96
CA GLN A 14 29.66 21.29 35.79
C GLN A 14 28.76 21.33 34.54
N ALA A 15 27.69 20.56 34.47
CA ALA A 15 26.76 20.54 33.33
C ALA A 15 25.68 21.65 33.41
N VAL A 16 25.54 22.34 34.56
CA VAL A 16 24.53 23.40 34.73
C VAL A 16 25.12 24.80 34.50
N ARG A 17 26.45 24.94 34.36
CA ARG A 17 27.12 26.24 34.09
C ARG A 17 27.49 26.51 32.63
N LEU A 18 27.19 25.62 31.68
CA LEU A 18 27.48 25.81 30.26
C LEU A 18 26.23 26.06 29.38
N LEU A 19 25.06 26.22 29.98
CA LEU A 19 23.80 26.56 29.27
C LEU A 19 23.33 28.02 29.56
N ALA A 20 24.16 28.86 30.18
CA ALA A 20 23.79 30.22 30.51
C ALA A 20 24.66 31.30 29.79
N ALA A 21 25.16 31.03 28.60
CA ALA A 21 25.89 32.04 27.83
C ALA A 21 25.76 31.80 26.33
N HIS A 22 24.57 31.96 25.77
CA HIS A 22 24.40 32.43 24.41
C HIS A 22 23.01 33.06 24.31
N GLU A 23 22.98 34.37 24.44
CA GLU A 23 21.84 35.21 24.12
C GLU A 23 21.60 35.15 22.60
N VAL A 24 20.47 34.58 22.21
CA VAL A 24 19.90 34.79 20.89
C VAL A 24 18.90 35.95 21.03
N PRO A 25 18.91 36.96 20.15
CA PRO A 25 18.02 38.09 20.29
C PRO A 25 16.57 37.67 20.03
N VAL A 26 15.79 37.64 21.07
CA VAL A 26 14.35 37.56 21.03
C VAL A 26 13.82 38.90 20.48
N PHE A 27 13.24 38.87 19.29
CA PHE A 27 12.43 40.01 18.82
C PHE A 27 11.27 40.20 19.80
N GLY A 28 11.38 41.21 20.64
CA GLY A 28 10.35 41.57 21.57
C GLY A 28 9.15 42.15 20.83
N TRP A 29 8.05 41.45 20.86
CA TRP A 29 6.74 42.04 20.67
C TRP A 29 6.41 42.80 21.94
N ARG A 30 6.53 44.13 21.86
CA ARG A 30 6.00 45.04 22.88
C ARG A 30 4.47 44.92 22.85
N SER A 31 3.91 44.27 23.86
CA SER A 31 2.50 44.43 24.22
C SER A 31 2.25 45.90 24.55
N ARG A 32 1.62 46.62 23.67
CA ARG A 32 0.90 47.82 24.04
C ARG A 32 -0.35 47.36 24.78
N SER A 33 -0.36 47.55 26.08
CA SER A 33 -1.55 47.56 26.88
C SER A 33 -2.38 48.74 26.43
N SER A 34 -3.31 48.57 25.52
CA SER A 34 -4.46 49.44 25.35
C SER A 34 -5.54 48.88 26.25
N GLY A 35 -5.91 49.61 27.24
CA GLY A 35 -7.09 49.35 28.07
C GLY A 35 -8.35 49.14 27.22
N PRO A 36 -9.39 48.55 27.77
CA PRO A 36 -10.61 48.27 27.01
C PRO A 36 -11.14 49.60 26.40
N PRO A 37 -11.62 49.54 25.13
CA PRO A 37 -12.19 50.73 24.53
C PRO A 37 -13.39 51.17 25.36
N ALA A 38 -13.43 52.50 25.68
CA ALA A 38 -14.51 53.11 26.41
C ALA A 38 -15.83 52.86 25.66
N ILE A 39 -16.79 52.26 26.35
CA ILE A 39 -18.14 52.05 25.87
C ILE A 39 -18.77 53.42 25.65
N LEU A 40 -18.98 53.79 24.40
CA LEU A 40 -19.85 54.88 24.04
C LEU A 40 -21.31 54.49 24.35
N PRO A 41 -22.14 55.31 25.00
CA PRO A 41 -23.51 54.93 25.28
C PRO A 41 -24.29 54.84 23.96
N SER A 42 -24.66 53.63 23.56
CA SER A 42 -25.54 53.39 22.42
C SER A 42 -26.97 53.83 22.73
N SER A 43 -27.55 54.56 21.79
CA SER A 43 -28.96 54.92 21.74
C SER A 43 -29.86 53.68 21.88
N LYS A 44 -30.89 53.81 22.66
CA LYS A 44 -31.95 52.81 22.82
C LYS A 44 -32.60 52.56 21.48
N ASP A 45 -32.50 51.29 21.01
CA ASP A 45 -33.42 50.49 20.19
C ASP A 45 -32.59 49.62 19.25
N GLY A 46 -32.51 48.30 19.55
CA GLY A 46 -31.85 47.32 18.68
C GLY A 46 -30.96 46.27 19.37
N GLY A 47 -31.15 46.00 20.66
CA GLY A 47 -30.16 45.27 21.47
C GLY A 47 -30.02 43.73 21.27
N SER A 48 -30.80 43.04 20.41
CA SER A 48 -30.69 41.58 20.32
C SER A 48 -29.82 41.09 19.18
N SER A 49 -29.67 41.84 18.10
CA SER A 49 -28.86 41.47 16.92
C SER A 49 -27.36 41.60 17.20
N SER A 50 -26.94 42.68 17.87
CA SER A 50 -25.51 42.94 18.22
C SER A 50 -24.95 41.91 19.18
N TYR A 51 -25.75 41.39 20.11
CA TYR A 51 -25.29 40.44 21.11
C TYR A 51 -25.00 39.01 20.52
N MET A 52 -25.83 38.58 19.55
CA MET A 52 -25.56 37.31 18.84
C MET A 52 -24.40 37.42 17.85
N GLU A 53 -24.21 38.58 17.23
CA GLU A 53 -22.99 38.85 16.46
C GLU A 53 -21.76 38.92 17.37
N GLU A 54 -21.85 39.56 18.53
CA GLU A 54 -20.75 39.52 19.53
C GLU A 54 -20.52 38.13 20.11
N MET A 55 -21.55 37.34 20.38
CA MET A 55 -21.42 35.94 20.76
C MET A 55 -20.85 35.08 19.61
N TYR A 56 -21.21 35.38 18.37
CA TYR A 56 -20.65 34.68 17.21
C TYR A 56 -19.18 35.06 16.95
N PHE A 57 -18.81 36.35 17.11
CA PHE A 57 -17.43 36.80 17.04
C PHE A 57 -16.62 36.34 18.25
N ALA A 58 -17.18 36.40 19.46
CA ALA A 58 -16.58 35.79 20.63
C ALA A 58 -16.43 34.27 20.50
N TRP A 59 -17.32 33.61 19.76
CA TRP A 59 -17.22 32.20 19.39
C TRP A 59 -16.12 31.94 18.32
N LEU A 60 -15.95 32.86 17.35
CA LEU A 60 -14.83 32.81 16.40
C LEU A 60 -13.48 33.08 17.06
N GLU A 61 -13.46 34.02 18.03
CA GLU A 61 -12.27 34.38 18.80
C GLU A 61 -11.96 33.41 19.96
N ASN A 62 -12.99 32.71 20.48
CA ASN A 62 -12.84 31.73 21.55
C ASN A 62 -13.32 30.35 21.10
N PRO A 63 -12.38 29.47 20.67
CA PRO A 63 -12.68 28.10 20.23
C PRO A 63 -13.36 27.19 21.27
N ARG A 64 -13.71 27.70 22.43
CA ARG A 64 -14.39 26.97 23.53
C ARG A 64 -15.92 26.93 23.39
N SER A 65 -16.51 27.40 22.31
CA SER A 65 -17.97 27.31 22.09
C SER A 65 -18.38 25.90 21.62
N VAL A 66 -19.35 25.34 22.29
CA VAL A 66 -19.41 23.96 22.75
C VAL A 66 -19.97 22.93 21.75
N HIS A 67 -21.12 23.19 21.11
CA HIS A 67 -21.81 22.13 20.33
C HIS A 67 -21.07 21.69 19.07
N LYS A 68 -20.52 22.60 18.30
CA LYS A 68 -19.84 22.28 17.01
C LYS A 68 -18.44 21.70 17.18
N ILE A 69 -17.75 22.06 18.27
CA ILE A 69 -16.36 21.64 18.52
C ILE A 69 -16.33 20.44 19.47
N ARG A 70 -17.32 20.30 20.34
CA ARG A 70 -17.32 19.33 21.44
C ARG A 70 -18.57 18.44 21.48
N GLY A 71 -19.55 18.68 20.63
CA GLY A 71 -20.80 17.90 20.60
C GLY A 71 -20.52 16.41 20.45
N HIS A 72 -19.48 16.04 19.69
CA HIS A 72 -19.08 14.64 19.51
C HIS A 72 -18.62 13.95 20.83
N HIS A 73 -18.18 14.70 21.85
CA HIS A 73 -17.83 14.14 23.16
C HIS A 73 -19.05 13.83 24.03
N VAL A 74 -20.17 14.48 23.78
CA VAL A 74 -21.43 14.26 24.52
C VAL A 74 -22.47 13.51 23.71
N ALA A 75 -22.18 13.28 22.42
CA ALA A 75 -23.06 12.50 21.56
C ALA A 75 -23.15 11.03 22.07
N GLN A 76 -24.35 10.46 21.95
CA GLN A 76 -24.64 9.09 22.35
C GLN A 76 -24.11 8.10 21.31
N LEU A 77 -22.79 8.05 21.17
CA LEU A 77 -22.13 7.28 20.11
C LEU A 77 -22.00 5.79 20.46
N ASP A 78 -21.82 5.46 21.75
CA ASP A 78 -21.61 4.08 22.17
C ASP A 78 -22.94 3.33 22.36
N PRO A 79 -23.23 2.30 21.56
CA PRO A 79 -24.44 1.49 21.72
C PRO A 79 -24.48 0.71 23.05
N LEU A 80 -23.34 0.55 23.73
CA LEU A 80 -23.24 -0.14 25.00
C LEU A 80 -23.40 0.80 26.20
N GLY A 81 -23.20 2.12 26.00
CA GLY A 81 -23.25 3.11 27.07
C GLY A 81 -22.15 2.93 28.13
N ILE A 82 -21.00 2.37 27.76
CA ILE A 82 -19.88 2.10 28.67
C ILE A 82 -18.84 3.21 28.61
N LEU A 83 -18.73 3.92 27.47
CA LEU A 83 -17.70 4.94 27.25
C LEU A 83 -17.84 6.16 28.17
N ASP A 84 -19.04 6.48 28.61
CA ASP A 84 -19.26 7.61 29.50
C ASP A 84 -18.55 7.48 30.86
N ALA A 85 -18.23 6.28 31.29
CA ALA A 85 -17.64 6.06 32.61
C ALA A 85 -16.11 6.20 32.67
N ASP A 86 -15.39 6.10 31.52
CA ASP A 86 -13.96 5.88 31.53
C ASP A 86 -13.14 6.75 30.57
N LEU A 87 -13.75 7.51 29.65
CA LEU A 87 -13.08 8.51 28.81
C LEU A 87 -12.78 9.81 29.58
N ASP A 88 -13.31 9.96 30.76
CA ASP A 88 -13.14 11.13 31.63
C ASP A 88 -11.68 11.46 31.97
N SER A 89 -10.75 10.51 31.81
CA SER A 89 -9.32 10.80 32.02
C SER A 89 -8.69 11.67 30.94
N PHE A 90 -9.28 11.74 29.74
CA PHE A 90 -8.76 12.52 28.62
C PHE A 90 -9.58 13.77 28.30
N VAL A 91 -10.86 13.80 28.64
CA VAL A 91 -11.71 14.98 28.54
C VAL A 91 -12.02 15.45 29.96
N PRO A 92 -11.52 16.64 30.39
CA PRO A 92 -11.84 17.13 31.69
C PRO A 92 -13.36 17.16 31.91
N SER A 93 -13.84 16.61 33.02
CA SER A 93 -15.27 16.52 33.37
C SER A 93 -15.99 17.87 33.30
N ASP A 94 -15.27 18.94 33.55
CA ASP A 94 -15.74 20.33 33.41
C ASP A 94 -16.15 20.72 31.98
N LEU A 95 -15.60 19.99 30.95
CA LEU A 95 -15.95 20.23 29.54
C LEU A 95 -17.25 19.57 29.13
N ILE A 96 -17.59 18.44 29.75
CA ILE A 96 -18.84 17.71 29.54
C ILE A 96 -19.98 18.40 30.27
N THR A 97 -19.71 18.89 31.48
CA THR A 97 -20.73 19.57 32.31
C THR A 97 -21.05 21.01 31.89
N THR A 98 -20.26 21.61 30.98
CA THR A 98 -20.48 23.01 30.57
C THR A 98 -21.51 23.21 29.46
N ILE A 99 -21.95 22.14 28.81
CA ILE A 99 -23.05 22.22 27.81
C ILE A 99 -24.37 22.60 28.50
N ASP A 100 -24.61 22.07 29.71
CA ASP A 100 -25.83 22.32 30.48
C ASP A 100 -25.84 23.64 31.28
N LYS A 101 -24.72 24.36 31.27
CA LYS A 101 -24.60 25.58 32.10
C LYS A 101 -24.74 26.85 31.26
N LEU A 102 -25.94 27.30 31.05
CA LEU A 102 -26.27 28.64 30.51
C LEU A 102 -25.44 29.76 31.14
N ALA A 103 -25.13 29.62 32.45
CA ALA A 103 -24.33 30.59 33.20
C ALA A 103 -22.88 30.73 32.71
N PHE A 104 -22.31 29.77 32.00
CA PHE A 104 -20.97 29.87 31.38
C PHE A 104 -20.95 30.87 30.23
N TYR A 105 -22.11 31.14 29.62
CA TYR A 105 -22.29 32.08 28.52
C TYR A 105 -22.97 33.41 28.96
N ASP A 106 -22.95 33.67 30.25
CA ASP A 106 -23.71 34.79 30.83
C ASP A 106 -25.24 34.76 30.51
N LEU A 107 -25.79 33.56 30.22
CA LEU A 107 -27.18 33.31 29.96
C LEU A 107 -27.88 32.76 31.19
N GLN A 108 -29.13 33.12 31.40
CA GLN A 108 -29.99 32.66 32.50
C GLN A 108 -31.18 31.87 31.95
N GLU A 109 -31.83 31.09 32.80
CA GLU A 109 -33.06 30.38 32.42
C GLU A 109 -34.17 31.34 31.85
N ALA A 110 -34.18 32.58 32.30
CA ALA A 110 -35.08 33.61 31.80
C ALA A 110 -34.79 34.02 30.34
N ASP A 111 -33.60 33.67 29.82
CA ASP A 111 -33.23 33.98 28.43
C ASP A 111 -33.68 32.92 27.44
N LEU A 112 -34.07 31.75 27.90
CA LEU A 112 -34.46 30.62 27.07
C LEU A 112 -35.60 30.90 26.09
N ASP A 113 -36.53 31.76 26.47
CA ASP A 113 -37.70 32.09 25.65
C ASP A 113 -37.52 33.40 24.86
N LYS A 114 -36.32 34.04 24.93
CA LYS A 114 -35.98 35.18 24.11
C LYS A 114 -35.68 34.77 22.68
N GLU A 115 -36.13 35.53 21.72
CA GLU A 115 -35.87 35.33 20.31
C GLU A 115 -34.52 35.96 19.90
N PHE A 116 -33.75 35.25 19.11
CA PHE A 116 -32.48 35.67 18.56
C PHE A 116 -32.47 35.55 17.04
N GLN A 117 -31.88 36.51 16.37
CA GLN A 117 -31.67 36.46 14.93
C GLN A 117 -30.51 35.51 14.65
N LEU A 118 -30.72 34.57 13.72
CA LEU A 118 -29.69 33.57 13.36
C LEU A 118 -28.67 34.18 12.40
N PRO A 119 -27.36 33.94 12.61
CA PRO A 119 -26.34 34.33 11.67
C PRO A 119 -26.44 33.51 10.37
N THR A 120 -26.05 34.12 9.26
CA THR A 120 -26.08 33.48 7.92
C THR A 120 -25.15 32.27 7.78
N THR A 121 -24.31 32.04 8.77
CA THR A 121 -23.32 30.91 8.80
C THR A 121 -23.84 29.66 9.50
N THR A 122 -25.10 29.68 10.01
CA THR A 122 -25.75 28.49 10.55
C THR A 122 -26.97 28.14 9.72
N PHE A 123 -27.29 26.87 9.63
CA PHE A 123 -28.42 26.36 8.85
C PHE A 123 -29.54 25.77 9.73
N ILE A 124 -29.39 25.83 11.06
CA ILE A 124 -30.37 25.29 12.01
C ILE A 124 -31.78 25.96 11.90
N GLY A 125 -31.84 27.15 11.35
CA GLY A 125 -33.10 27.88 11.14
C GLY A 125 -33.97 27.32 10.01
N GLY A 126 -33.34 26.66 9.01
CA GLY A 126 -34.05 26.31 7.79
C GLY A 126 -34.59 27.57 7.07
N SER A 127 -35.92 27.74 7.04
CA SER A 127 -36.58 28.94 6.50
C SER A 127 -36.78 30.06 7.53
N GLU A 128 -36.49 29.77 8.81
CA GLU A 128 -36.67 30.74 9.92
C GLU A 128 -35.38 31.52 10.17
N ASN A 129 -35.49 32.84 10.23
CA ASN A 129 -34.36 33.74 10.49
C ASN A 129 -34.20 34.09 11.98
N THR A 130 -35.22 33.80 12.79
CA THR A 130 -35.24 34.02 14.25
C THR A 130 -35.75 32.80 14.96
N LEU A 131 -35.10 32.42 16.06
CA LEU A 131 -35.53 31.33 16.93
C LEU A 131 -35.36 31.70 18.38
N SER A 132 -36.19 31.12 19.26
CA SER A 132 -35.92 31.21 20.70
C SER A 132 -34.63 30.50 21.07
N LEU A 133 -33.92 30.94 22.12
CA LEU A 133 -32.71 30.29 22.58
C LEU A 133 -32.94 28.80 22.91
N ARG A 134 -34.07 28.46 23.50
CA ARG A 134 -34.49 27.07 23.75
C ARG A 134 -34.50 26.25 22.48
N GLU A 135 -35.07 26.77 21.40
CA GLU A 135 -35.15 26.08 20.12
C GLU A 135 -33.80 26.00 19.42
N ILE A 136 -32.97 27.03 19.54
CA ILE A 136 -31.58 27.01 19.05
C ILE A 136 -30.80 25.87 19.72
N ILE A 137 -30.82 25.80 21.05
CA ILE A 137 -30.11 24.74 21.81
C ILE A 137 -30.66 23.39 21.42
N ARG A 138 -31.98 23.20 21.39
CA ARG A 138 -32.59 21.93 21.02
C ARG A 138 -32.18 21.46 19.62
N ARG A 139 -32.14 22.34 18.63
CA ARG A 139 -31.73 22.00 17.23
C ARG A 139 -30.23 21.67 17.16
N LEU A 140 -29.37 22.39 17.88
CA LEU A 140 -27.96 22.12 17.95
C LEU A 140 -27.67 20.79 18.67
N GLU A 141 -28.33 20.49 19.76
CA GLU A 141 -28.24 19.20 20.46
C GLU A 141 -28.71 18.04 19.59
N ASN A 142 -29.83 18.21 18.87
CA ASN A 142 -30.33 17.21 17.92
C ASN A 142 -29.33 16.94 16.80
N THR A 143 -28.56 17.95 16.36
CA THR A 143 -27.57 17.80 15.29
C THR A 143 -26.27 17.18 15.77
N TYR A 144 -25.76 17.64 16.92
CA TYR A 144 -24.36 17.37 17.33
C TYR A 144 -24.21 16.45 18.55
N CYS A 145 -25.28 16.19 19.30
CA CYS A 145 -25.22 15.53 20.60
C CYS A 145 -26.09 14.26 20.70
N GLN A 146 -26.71 13.83 19.59
CA GLN A 146 -27.49 12.58 19.56
C GLN A 146 -26.61 11.41 19.07
N HIS A 147 -27.05 10.64 18.08
CA HIS A 147 -26.35 9.46 17.58
C HIS A 147 -25.28 9.78 16.53
N ILE A 148 -25.01 11.05 16.24
CA ILE A 148 -23.98 11.51 15.30
C ILE A 148 -23.05 12.48 16.00
N GLY A 149 -21.74 12.29 15.82
CA GLY A 149 -20.69 13.20 16.25
C GLY A 149 -19.89 13.68 15.03
N LEU A 150 -19.59 14.97 14.96
CA LEU A 150 -18.92 15.57 13.80
C LEU A 150 -17.63 16.24 14.22
N GLU A 151 -16.55 15.92 13.50
CA GLU A 151 -15.26 16.59 13.65
C GLU A 151 -14.83 17.17 12.30
N PHE A 152 -14.90 18.48 12.17
CA PHE A 152 -14.54 19.20 10.93
C PHE A 152 -14.00 20.60 11.18
N MET A 153 -14.05 21.09 12.42
CA MET A 153 -13.66 22.47 12.75
C MET A 153 -12.15 22.73 12.62
N PHE A 154 -11.34 21.69 12.43
CA PHE A 154 -9.92 21.79 12.11
C PHE A 154 -9.66 22.01 10.60
N ILE A 155 -10.66 21.90 9.75
CA ILE A 155 -10.55 22.15 8.31
C ILE A 155 -10.48 23.67 8.09
N ASN A 156 -9.39 24.12 7.45
CA ASN A 156 -9.14 25.55 7.23
C ASN A 156 -9.97 26.17 6.07
N ASP A 157 -10.67 25.33 5.30
CA ASP A 157 -11.49 25.75 4.15
C ASP A 157 -12.91 26.07 4.61
N VAL A 158 -13.30 27.34 4.47
CA VAL A 158 -14.61 27.86 4.91
C VAL A 158 -15.76 27.24 4.09
N GLU A 159 -15.57 27.03 2.79
CA GLU A 159 -16.58 26.44 1.91
C GLU A 159 -16.88 24.99 2.32
N GLN A 160 -15.84 24.22 2.59
CA GLN A 160 -15.95 22.85 3.08
C GLN A 160 -16.67 22.78 4.42
N CYS A 161 -16.31 23.64 5.36
CA CYS A 161 -16.98 23.72 6.66
C CYS A 161 -18.45 24.12 6.55
N GLN A 162 -18.79 25.09 5.70
CA GLN A 162 -20.17 25.49 5.46
C GLN A 162 -20.98 24.39 4.80
N TRP A 163 -20.39 23.65 3.85
CA TRP A 163 -21.04 22.53 3.21
C TRP A 163 -21.43 21.44 4.23
N ILE A 164 -20.49 21.08 5.16
CA ILE A 164 -20.80 20.12 6.21
C ILE A 164 -21.93 20.62 7.11
N ARG A 165 -21.87 21.89 7.55
CA ARG A 165 -22.94 22.49 8.35
C ARG A 165 -24.29 22.42 7.65
N GLN A 166 -24.33 22.76 6.37
CA GLN A 166 -25.56 22.70 5.60
C GLN A 166 -26.15 21.29 5.56
N LYS A 167 -25.31 20.27 5.40
CA LYS A 167 -25.74 18.87 5.36
C LYS A 167 -26.32 18.40 6.68
N PHE A 168 -25.81 18.85 7.81
CA PHE A 168 -26.23 18.33 9.12
C PHE A 168 -27.15 19.28 9.91
N GLU A 169 -27.00 20.59 9.76
CA GLU A 169 -27.79 21.56 10.52
C GLU A 169 -29.19 21.84 9.91
N THR A 170 -29.38 21.60 8.61
CA THR A 170 -30.64 21.90 7.96
C THR A 170 -31.78 21.02 8.52
N PRO A 171 -32.87 21.60 9.03
CA PRO A 171 -33.96 20.80 9.58
C PRO A 171 -34.57 19.83 8.55
N GLY A 172 -34.83 18.57 8.98
CA GLY A 172 -35.50 17.59 8.16
C GLY A 172 -34.60 16.83 7.18
N VAL A 173 -33.26 17.01 7.21
CA VAL A 173 -32.31 16.30 6.30
C VAL A 173 -32.29 14.79 6.50
N MET A 174 -32.60 14.28 7.68
CA MET A 174 -32.66 12.85 8.00
C MET A 174 -34.11 12.27 7.89
N GLN A 175 -34.86 12.70 6.91
CA GLN A 175 -36.17 12.11 6.64
C GLN A 175 -36.07 11.06 5.54
N PHE A 176 -36.50 9.85 5.86
CA PHE A 176 -36.53 8.73 4.93
C PHE A 176 -37.96 8.33 4.59
N SER A 177 -38.20 8.05 3.33
CA SER A 177 -39.45 7.49 2.84
C SER A 177 -39.70 6.08 3.38
N SER A 178 -40.95 5.63 3.39
CA SER A 178 -41.26 4.24 3.77
C SER A 178 -40.54 3.20 2.91
N GLU A 179 -40.29 3.50 1.63
CA GLU A 179 -39.55 2.59 0.74
C GLU A 179 -38.08 2.50 1.10
N GLU A 180 -37.43 3.61 1.43
CA GLU A 180 -36.03 3.62 1.88
C GLU A 180 -35.89 2.88 3.22
N LYS A 181 -36.80 3.07 4.17
CA LYS A 181 -36.82 2.34 5.43
C LYS A 181 -37.04 0.84 5.23
N ARG A 182 -37.93 0.42 4.33
CA ARG A 182 -38.13 -1.00 3.97
C ARG A 182 -36.89 -1.58 3.30
N THR A 183 -36.22 -0.84 2.42
CA THR A 183 -34.96 -1.26 1.78
C THR A 183 -33.85 -1.43 2.82
N LEU A 184 -33.72 -0.52 3.77
CA LEU A 184 -32.76 -0.60 4.86
C LEU A 184 -33.01 -1.83 5.74
N LEU A 185 -34.27 -2.08 6.12
CA LEU A 185 -34.66 -3.27 6.86
C LEU A 185 -34.27 -4.56 6.12
N ALA A 186 -34.58 -4.65 4.84
CA ALA A 186 -34.25 -5.82 4.03
C ALA A 186 -32.71 -6.04 3.92
N ARG A 187 -31.91 -4.97 3.90
CA ARG A 187 -30.45 -5.05 3.91
C ARG A 187 -29.92 -5.56 5.26
N LEU A 188 -30.49 -5.08 6.36
CA LEU A 188 -30.18 -5.57 7.72
C LEU A 188 -30.58 -7.03 7.92
N VAL A 189 -31.75 -7.44 7.45
CA VAL A 189 -32.20 -8.85 7.46
C VAL A 189 -31.15 -9.73 6.77
N ARG A 190 -30.69 -9.36 5.57
CA ARG A 190 -29.69 -10.14 4.85
C ARG A 190 -28.35 -10.22 5.60
N SER A 191 -27.92 -9.10 6.16
CA SER A 191 -26.66 -9.03 6.91
C SER A 191 -26.71 -9.97 8.12
N MET A 192 -27.73 -9.83 8.95
CA MET A 192 -27.85 -10.60 10.17
C MET A 192 -28.16 -12.09 9.91
N ARG A 193 -29.11 -12.39 9.00
CA ARG A 193 -29.48 -13.79 8.71
C ARG A 193 -28.34 -14.59 8.08
N PHE A 194 -27.44 -13.91 7.32
CA PHE A 194 -26.24 -14.54 6.82
C PHE A 194 -25.31 -14.99 7.95
N GLU A 195 -25.04 -14.12 8.93
CA GLU A 195 -24.22 -14.45 10.10
C GLU A 195 -24.87 -15.58 10.93
N ASP A 196 -26.17 -15.48 11.19
CA ASP A 196 -26.94 -16.50 11.91
C ASP A 196 -26.89 -17.87 11.19
N PHE A 197 -26.96 -17.86 9.85
CA PHE A 197 -26.87 -19.07 9.04
C PHE A 197 -25.48 -19.73 9.20
N LEU A 198 -24.42 -18.96 9.05
CA LEU A 198 -23.05 -19.44 9.22
C LEU A 198 -22.82 -19.97 10.66
N ALA A 199 -23.33 -19.26 11.66
CA ALA A 199 -23.21 -19.65 13.06
C ALA A 199 -23.91 -20.98 13.36
N ARG A 200 -25.06 -21.25 12.74
CA ARG A 200 -25.79 -22.52 12.90
C ARG A 200 -25.12 -23.70 12.19
N LYS A 201 -24.58 -23.46 10.98
CA LYS A 201 -23.99 -24.55 10.17
C LYS A 201 -22.54 -24.85 10.56
N TRP A 202 -21.77 -23.83 10.96
CA TRP A 202 -20.34 -23.94 11.25
C TRP A 202 -19.96 -23.17 12.52
N SER A 203 -20.51 -23.61 13.66
CA SER A 203 -20.40 -22.92 14.95
C SER A 203 -18.97 -22.80 15.48
N SER A 204 -18.11 -23.80 15.18
CA SER A 204 -16.72 -23.86 15.63
C SER A 204 -15.67 -23.47 14.59
N GLU A 205 -16.11 -23.09 13.37
CA GLU A 205 -15.21 -22.68 12.31
C GLU A 205 -14.88 -21.19 12.43
N LYS A 206 -13.61 -20.82 12.16
CA LYS A 206 -13.21 -19.42 12.04
C LYS A 206 -13.87 -18.78 10.82
N ARG A 207 -14.69 -17.78 11.02
CA ARG A 207 -15.38 -17.01 10.00
C ARG A 207 -15.29 -15.51 10.22
N PHE A 208 -14.86 -15.05 11.41
CA PHE A 208 -14.77 -13.65 11.82
C PHE A 208 -16.06 -12.88 11.51
N GLY A 209 -17.14 -13.30 12.16
CA GLY A 209 -18.47 -12.76 11.93
C GLY A 209 -18.63 -11.28 12.26
N LEU A 210 -19.64 -10.67 11.65
CA LEU A 210 -19.93 -9.24 11.75
C LEU A 210 -20.91 -8.91 12.89
N GLU A 211 -21.32 -9.88 13.70
CA GLU A 211 -22.34 -9.71 14.75
C GLU A 211 -21.95 -8.59 15.72
N GLY A 212 -22.82 -7.61 15.85
CA GLY A 212 -22.63 -6.36 16.61
C GLY A 212 -22.32 -5.14 15.75
N CYS A 213 -22.06 -5.32 14.43
CA CYS A 213 -21.95 -4.24 13.45
C CYS A 213 -22.63 -4.60 12.12
N GLU A 214 -23.78 -5.25 12.18
CA GLU A 214 -24.51 -5.71 10.98
C GLU A 214 -24.88 -4.55 10.04
N VAL A 215 -24.94 -3.34 10.55
CA VAL A 215 -25.21 -2.11 9.81
C VAL A 215 -24.09 -1.74 8.82
N MET A 216 -22.87 -2.31 8.94
CA MET A 216 -21.78 -2.11 7.98
C MET A 216 -22.22 -2.49 6.56
N ILE A 217 -23.07 -3.50 6.39
CA ILE A 217 -23.53 -3.94 5.07
C ILE A 217 -24.42 -2.87 4.40
N PRO A 218 -25.49 -2.36 5.04
CA PRO A 218 -26.23 -1.23 4.46
C PRO A 218 -25.39 0.04 4.32
N ALA A 219 -24.44 0.31 5.24
CA ALA A 219 -23.51 1.44 5.15
C ALA A 219 -22.70 1.41 3.84
N LEU A 220 -21.96 0.33 3.58
CA LEU A 220 -21.18 0.16 2.35
C LEU A 220 -22.06 0.23 1.10
N LYS A 221 -23.25 -0.37 1.13
CA LYS A 221 -24.18 -0.30 0.00
C LYS A 221 -24.67 1.12 -0.24
N THR A 222 -24.90 1.91 0.78
CA THR A 222 -25.31 3.30 0.66
C THR A 222 -24.19 4.15 0.05
N ILE A 223 -22.95 3.99 0.49
CA ILE A 223 -21.80 4.67 -0.13
C ILE A 223 -21.69 4.32 -1.62
N ILE A 224 -21.81 3.04 -1.97
CA ILE A 224 -21.75 2.57 -3.36
C ILE A 224 -22.92 3.11 -4.19
N ASP A 225 -24.14 3.00 -3.69
CA ASP A 225 -25.35 3.45 -4.39
C ASP A 225 -25.28 4.95 -4.64
N LYS A 226 -24.94 5.75 -3.62
CA LYS A 226 -24.83 7.19 -3.72
C LYS A 226 -23.73 7.64 -4.67
N SER A 227 -22.57 7.00 -4.60
CA SER A 227 -21.46 7.26 -5.53
C SER A 227 -21.81 6.90 -6.97
N SER A 228 -22.57 5.79 -7.17
CA SER A 228 -23.06 5.40 -8.50
C SER A 228 -24.06 6.41 -9.07
N GLU A 229 -24.93 7.00 -8.23
CA GLU A 229 -25.80 8.12 -8.64
C GLU A 229 -24.98 9.31 -9.16
N MET A 230 -23.83 9.56 -8.54
CA MET A 230 -22.94 10.67 -8.88
C MET A 230 -21.96 10.34 -10.03
N GLY A 231 -22.03 9.14 -10.61
CA GLY A 231 -21.28 8.77 -11.82
C GLY A 231 -20.17 7.75 -11.62
N ILE A 232 -19.95 7.26 -10.41
CA ILE A 232 -18.96 6.20 -10.18
C ILE A 232 -19.41 4.89 -10.83
N GLU A 233 -18.49 4.30 -11.60
CA GLU A 233 -18.69 3.05 -12.36
C GLU A 233 -17.85 1.89 -11.79
N ASN A 234 -16.76 2.20 -11.05
CA ASN A 234 -15.85 1.22 -10.49
C ASN A 234 -15.48 1.56 -9.05
N VAL A 235 -15.69 0.61 -8.14
CA VAL A 235 -15.36 0.75 -6.71
C VAL A 235 -14.39 -0.34 -6.30
N ILE A 236 -13.25 0.06 -5.76
CA ILE A 236 -12.20 -0.84 -5.28
C ILE A 236 -12.23 -0.82 -3.76
N LEU A 237 -12.40 -2.01 -3.14
CA LEU A 237 -12.53 -2.17 -1.71
C LEU A 237 -11.30 -2.86 -1.11
N GLY A 238 -10.83 -2.34 0.02
CA GLY A 238 -9.94 -3.02 0.95
C GLY A 238 -10.62 -3.21 2.29
N MET A 239 -10.35 -4.34 2.97
CA MET A 239 -10.90 -4.57 4.29
C MET A 239 -10.16 -5.68 5.05
N PRO A 240 -10.20 -5.70 6.39
CA PRO A 240 -9.70 -6.80 7.18
C PRO A 240 -10.60 -8.04 7.07
N HIS A 241 -10.29 -9.06 7.84
CA HIS A 241 -11.01 -10.35 7.86
C HIS A 241 -12.45 -10.25 8.38
N ARG A 242 -12.73 -9.38 9.38
CA ARG A 242 -14.04 -9.31 10.04
C ARG A 242 -15.14 -8.79 9.12
N GLY A 243 -16.18 -9.59 8.94
CA GLY A 243 -17.31 -9.28 8.07
C GLY A 243 -17.03 -9.50 6.58
N ARG A 244 -15.84 -9.97 6.19
CA ARG A 244 -15.48 -10.16 4.77
C ARG A 244 -16.41 -11.12 4.05
N LEU A 245 -16.78 -12.24 4.67
CA LEU A 245 -17.71 -13.20 4.07
C LEU A 245 -19.09 -12.56 3.80
N ASN A 246 -19.55 -11.72 4.71
CA ASN A 246 -20.81 -10.98 4.57
C ASN A 246 -20.73 -9.93 3.45
N VAL A 247 -19.60 -9.20 3.36
CA VAL A 247 -19.35 -8.26 2.26
C VAL A 247 -19.32 -8.98 0.91
N LEU A 248 -18.63 -10.12 0.82
CA LEU A 248 -18.64 -10.96 -0.39
C LEU A 248 -20.07 -11.36 -0.78
N ALA A 249 -20.87 -11.85 0.17
CA ALA A 249 -22.24 -12.30 -0.05
C ALA A 249 -23.20 -11.15 -0.40
N ASN A 250 -23.23 -10.10 0.42
CA ASN A 250 -24.30 -9.11 0.42
C ASN A 250 -23.94 -7.77 -0.22
N VAL A 251 -22.65 -7.43 -0.36
CA VAL A 251 -22.18 -6.21 -1.07
C VAL A 251 -21.72 -6.55 -2.47
N ILE A 252 -20.72 -7.44 -2.60
CA ILE A 252 -20.15 -7.86 -3.90
C ILE A 252 -21.12 -8.76 -4.66
N ARG A 253 -21.92 -9.57 -3.95
CA ARG A 253 -22.86 -10.58 -4.47
C ARG A 253 -22.19 -11.79 -5.08
N LYS A 254 -21.15 -12.29 -4.41
CA LYS A 254 -20.61 -13.61 -4.69
C LYS A 254 -21.68 -14.66 -4.46
N ASP A 255 -21.73 -15.67 -5.31
CA ASP A 255 -22.66 -16.77 -5.16
C ASP A 255 -22.46 -17.46 -3.80
N LEU A 256 -23.54 -17.60 -3.04
CA LEU A 256 -23.50 -18.18 -1.69
C LEU A 256 -22.95 -19.60 -1.68
N GLU A 257 -23.25 -20.40 -2.70
CA GLU A 257 -22.71 -21.76 -2.84
C GLU A 257 -21.18 -21.78 -2.95
N GLN A 258 -20.58 -20.76 -3.59
CA GLN A 258 -19.12 -20.61 -3.67
C GLN A 258 -18.48 -20.16 -2.35
N ILE A 259 -19.27 -19.51 -1.47
CA ILE A 259 -18.82 -19.19 -0.13
C ILE A 259 -18.96 -20.40 0.77
N PHE A 260 -20.08 -21.10 0.71
CA PHE A 260 -20.38 -22.23 1.61
C PHE A 260 -19.52 -23.46 1.32
N CYS A 261 -19.17 -23.74 0.05
CA CYS A 261 -18.29 -24.86 -0.27
C CYS A 261 -16.88 -24.72 0.36
N GLN A 262 -16.42 -23.48 0.63
CA GLN A 262 -15.11 -23.24 1.27
C GLN A 262 -15.05 -23.70 2.75
N PHE A 263 -16.15 -24.10 3.33
CA PHE A 263 -16.19 -24.73 4.65
C PHE A 263 -16.06 -26.26 4.58
N ASP A 264 -16.05 -26.85 3.40
CA ASP A 264 -15.81 -28.28 3.23
C ASP A 264 -14.30 -28.57 3.22
N PRO A 265 -13.79 -29.34 4.20
CA PRO A 265 -12.37 -29.67 4.25
C PRO A 265 -11.89 -30.58 3.10
N LYS A 266 -12.81 -31.14 2.33
CA LYS A 266 -12.52 -31.97 1.15
C LYS A 266 -12.51 -31.20 -0.17
N LEU A 267 -12.75 -29.89 -0.11
CA LEU A 267 -12.74 -29.05 -1.31
C LEU A 267 -11.30 -28.94 -1.87
N GLU A 268 -11.14 -29.35 -3.11
CA GLU A 268 -9.87 -29.23 -3.83
C GLU A 268 -9.79 -27.91 -4.58
N ALA A 269 -8.65 -27.23 -4.50
CA ALA A 269 -8.37 -26.09 -5.36
C ALA A 269 -8.01 -26.61 -6.77
N ALA A 270 -8.72 -26.12 -7.78
CA ALA A 270 -8.42 -26.50 -9.18
C ALA A 270 -7.34 -25.64 -9.81
N ASP A 271 -7.06 -24.48 -9.23
CA ASP A 271 -6.10 -23.53 -9.74
C ASP A 271 -4.70 -23.84 -9.20
N GLU A 272 -3.69 -23.38 -9.93
CA GLU A 272 -2.31 -23.44 -9.43
C GLU A 272 -2.17 -22.74 -8.09
N GLY A 273 -1.35 -23.33 -7.20
CA GLY A 273 -0.99 -22.74 -5.94
C GLY A 273 -1.56 -23.47 -4.72
N SER A 274 -1.32 -22.89 -3.54
CA SER A 274 -1.66 -23.47 -2.25
C SER A 274 -3.03 -23.05 -1.72
N GLY A 275 -3.65 -22.02 -2.33
CA GLY A 275 -4.86 -21.36 -1.82
C GLY A 275 -4.63 -20.58 -0.51
N ASP A 276 -5.71 -20.00 0.01
CA ASP A 276 -5.71 -19.25 1.26
C ASP A 276 -7.03 -19.47 2.02
N VAL A 277 -7.08 -19.02 3.27
CA VAL A 277 -8.28 -19.09 4.10
C VAL A 277 -9.41 -18.22 3.54
N LYS A 278 -10.64 -18.68 3.70
CA LYS A 278 -11.84 -18.06 3.14
C LYS A 278 -12.02 -16.56 3.44
N TYR A 279 -11.57 -16.10 4.58
CA TYR A 279 -11.70 -14.70 5.02
C TYR A 279 -10.56 -13.77 4.57
N HIS A 280 -9.70 -14.23 3.62
CA HIS A 280 -8.71 -13.41 2.92
C HIS A 280 -9.02 -13.21 1.43
N LEU A 281 -9.94 -14.01 0.88
CA LEU A 281 -10.18 -14.03 -0.55
C LEU A 281 -10.80 -12.74 -1.07
N GLY A 282 -10.34 -12.32 -2.23
CA GLY A 282 -10.88 -11.21 -2.99
C GLY A 282 -11.90 -11.68 -4.03
N MET A 283 -12.51 -10.70 -4.70
CA MET A 283 -13.39 -10.95 -5.82
C MET A 283 -13.53 -9.70 -6.69
N TYR A 284 -13.64 -9.91 -7.99
CA TYR A 284 -14.07 -8.92 -8.97
C TYR A 284 -15.48 -9.31 -9.46
N HIS A 285 -16.38 -8.34 -9.53
CA HIS A 285 -17.75 -8.58 -9.97
C HIS A 285 -18.33 -7.36 -10.69
N GLU A 286 -18.74 -7.53 -11.93
CA GLU A 286 -19.49 -6.54 -12.68
C GLU A 286 -20.99 -6.85 -12.58
N ARG A 287 -21.79 -5.87 -12.19
CA ARG A 287 -23.22 -6.05 -12.00
C ARG A 287 -24.01 -4.76 -12.26
N ILE A 288 -25.31 -4.92 -12.47
CA ILE A 288 -26.23 -3.79 -12.48
C ILE A 288 -26.50 -3.37 -11.02
N ASN A 289 -26.24 -2.11 -10.70
CA ASN A 289 -26.73 -1.51 -9.47
C ASN A 289 -28.25 -1.32 -9.60
N ARG A 290 -29.04 -2.00 -8.75
CA ARG A 290 -30.51 -2.00 -8.83
C ARG A 290 -31.13 -0.68 -8.43
N VAL A 291 -30.46 0.16 -7.65
CA VAL A 291 -30.94 1.48 -7.21
C VAL A 291 -30.81 2.49 -8.36
N THR A 292 -29.63 2.51 -9.00
CA THR A 292 -29.32 3.48 -10.06
C THR A 292 -29.60 2.96 -11.47
N ASN A 293 -29.84 1.65 -11.62
CA ASN A 293 -29.98 0.94 -12.89
C ASN A 293 -28.77 1.14 -13.83
N ARG A 294 -27.55 1.27 -13.27
CA ARG A 294 -26.28 1.44 -14.00
C ARG A 294 -25.37 0.24 -13.75
N ASN A 295 -24.53 -0.07 -14.71
CA ASN A 295 -23.47 -1.03 -14.51
C ASN A 295 -22.47 -0.47 -13.51
N ILE A 296 -22.04 -1.30 -12.57
CA ILE A 296 -21.01 -0.99 -11.59
C ILE A 296 -20.08 -2.19 -11.41
N THR A 297 -18.81 -1.93 -11.40
CA THR A 297 -17.78 -2.91 -11.09
C THR A 297 -17.39 -2.77 -9.62
N LEU A 298 -17.39 -3.90 -8.91
CA LEU A 298 -16.93 -3.97 -7.52
C LEU A 298 -15.74 -4.92 -7.44
N SER A 299 -14.64 -4.45 -6.90
CA SER A 299 -13.41 -5.21 -6.73
C SER A 299 -13.01 -5.22 -5.26
N LEU A 300 -13.07 -6.38 -4.61
CA LEU A 300 -12.54 -6.58 -3.27
C LEU A 300 -11.15 -7.20 -3.39
N VAL A 301 -10.13 -6.47 -2.95
CA VAL A 301 -8.75 -6.93 -3.02
C VAL A 301 -8.52 -8.04 -1.99
N ALA A 302 -7.88 -9.14 -2.43
CA ALA A 302 -7.41 -10.17 -1.51
C ALA A 302 -6.27 -9.64 -0.65
N ASN A 303 -6.25 -10.00 0.63
CA ASN A 303 -5.18 -9.56 1.54
C ASN A 303 -4.96 -10.56 2.68
N PRO A 304 -3.75 -10.55 3.28
CA PRO A 304 -3.42 -11.42 4.41
C PRO A 304 -4.01 -10.92 5.73
N SER A 305 -3.72 -11.63 6.83
CA SER A 305 -4.05 -11.19 8.19
C SER A 305 -3.23 -9.98 8.70
N HIS A 306 -2.29 -9.47 7.92
CA HIS A 306 -1.50 -8.27 8.25
C HIS A 306 -2.37 -7.03 8.05
N LEU A 307 -2.94 -6.56 9.15
CA LEU A 307 -3.93 -5.49 9.14
C LEU A 307 -3.36 -4.21 8.50
N GLU A 308 -4.19 -3.51 7.71
CA GLU A 308 -3.91 -2.26 7.01
C GLU A 308 -2.87 -2.36 5.86
N ALA A 309 -2.22 -3.52 5.68
CA ALA A 309 -1.27 -3.70 4.57
C ALA A 309 -1.92 -3.55 3.18
N VAL A 310 -3.21 -3.79 3.08
CA VAL A 310 -3.99 -3.66 1.84
C VAL A 310 -4.30 -2.21 1.45
N ASP A 311 -4.22 -1.26 2.40
CA ASP A 311 -4.62 0.12 2.17
C ASP A 311 -3.88 0.77 0.99
N PRO A 312 -2.54 0.82 0.98
CA PRO A 312 -1.80 1.36 -0.15
C PRO A 312 -1.98 0.55 -1.44
N VAL A 313 -2.21 -0.76 -1.34
CA VAL A 313 -2.46 -1.63 -2.50
C VAL A 313 -3.78 -1.24 -3.19
N VAL A 314 -4.83 -1.00 -2.43
CA VAL A 314 -6.11 -0.49 -2.95
C VAL A 314 -5.96 0.88 -3.58
N GLN A 315 -5.19 1.77 -2.95
CA GLN A 315 -4.92 3.10 -3.50
C GLN A 315 -4.19 3.01 -4.85
N GLY A 316 -3.15 2.19 -4.95
CA GLY A 316 -2.41 1.98 -6.17
C GLY A 316 -3.27 1.40 -7.30
N LYS A 317 -4.08 0.38 -6.99
CA LYS A 317 -5.02 -0.19 -7.94
C LYS A 317 -6.07 0.83 -8.41
N THR A 318 -6.61 1.62 -7.49
CA THR A 318 -7.56 2.70 -7.81
C THR A 318 -6.95 3.74 -8.74
N LYS A 319 -5.71 4.18 -8.45
CA LYS A 319 -4.98 5.13 -9.30
C LYS A 319 -4.76 4.60 -10.71
N ALA A 320 -4.37 3.33 -10.83
CA ALA A 320 -4.16 2.69 -12.12
C ALA A 320 -5.47 2.58 -12.93
N GLU A 321 -6.57 2.17 -12.29
CA GLU A 321 -7.88 2.12 -12.94
C GLU A 321 -8.35 3.50 -13.41
N GLN A 322 -8.13 4.56 -12.61
CA GLN A 322 -8.38 5.94 -13.02
C GLN A 322 -7.55 6.31 -14.24
N PHE A 323 -6.27 5.99 -14.21
CA PHE A 323 -5.35 6.30 -15.32
C PHE A 323 -5.78 5.62 -16.63
N TYR A 324 -6.02 4.29 -16.62
CA TYR A 324 -6.37 3.54 -17.83
C TYR A 324 -7.77 3.85 -18.36
N ARG A 325 -8.67 4.37 -17.52
CA ARG A 325 -10.01 4.81 -17.91
C ARG A 325 -10.08 6.29 -18.29
N GLY A 326 -8.96 7.01 -18.25
CA GLY A 326 -8.91 8.46 -18.50
C GLY A 326 -9.69 9.28 -17.47
N ASP A 327 -9.77 8.79 -16.23
CA ASP A 327 -10.51 9.42 -15.13
C ASP A 327 -9.59 10.27 -14.24
N ALA A 328 -8.99 11.31 -14.81
CA ALA A 328 -8.09 12.20 -14.10
C ALA A 328 -8.74 12.92 -12.90
N GLN A 329 -10.05 13.04 -12.89
CA GLN A 329 -10.80 13.72 -11.83
C GLN A 329 -11.43 12.78 -10.80
N GLY A 330 -11.22 11.47 -10.91
CA GLY A 330 -11.78 10.48 -10.00
C GLY A 330 -13.32 10.45 -9.96
N LYS A 331 -13.98 10.72 -11.09
CA LYS A 331 -15.45 10.74 -11.20
C LYS A 331 -16.06 9.42 -11.64
N LYS A 332 -15.22 8.45 -12.06
CA LYS A 332 -15.65 7.12 -12.50
C LYS A 332 -15.16 6.02 -11.58
N VAL A 333 -14.00 6.21 -10.94
CA VAL A 333 -13.35 5.18 -10.11
C VAL A 333 -13.08 5.74 -8.72
N MET A 334 -13.42 4.98 -7.69
CA MET A 334 -13.15 5.33 -6.29
C MET A 334 -12.69 4.14 -5.46
N SER A 335 -12.08 4.44 -4.32
CA SER A 335 -11.73 3.47 -3.27
C SER A 335 -12.62 3.61 -2.04
N ILE A 336 -12.87 2.46 -1.39
CA ILE A 336 -13.42 2.38 -0.04
C ILE A 336 -12.47 1.50 0.79
N LEU A 337 -12.02 2.00 1.92
CA LEU A 337 -11.21 1.24 2.87
C LEU A 337 -11.99 1.04 4.16
N VAL A 338 -12.11 -0.23 4.58
CA VAL A 338 -12.72 -0.62 5.84
C VAL A 338 -11.62 -1.00 6.82
N HIS A 339 -11.70 -0.50 8.03
CA HIS A 339 -10.67 -0.65 9.06
C HIS A 339 -11.24 -1.19 10.37
N GLY A 340 -10.40 -1.85 11.16
CA GLY A 340 -10.67 -2.07 12.59
C GLY A 340 -10.07 -0.92 13.41
N ASP A 341 -10.73 -0.49 14.47
CA ASP A 341 -10.32 0.66 15.28
C ASP A 341 -8.91 0.55 15.86
N ALA A 342 -8.54 -0.60 16.38
CA ALA A 342 -7.22 -0.82 16.96
C ALA A 342 -6.10 -0.78 15.90
N ALA A 343 -6.33 -1.34 14.72
CA ALA A 343 -5.37 -1.33 13.63
C ALA A 343 -5.25 0.06 12.99
N PHE A 344 -6.36 0.76 12.80
CA PHE A 344 -6.40 2.09 12.23
C PHE A 344 -5.58 3.10 13.04
N ALA A 345 -5.67 3.03 14.37
CA ALA A 345 -4.86 3.87 15.27
C ALA A 345 -3.42 3.39 15.42
N GLY A 346 -3.16 2.07 15.30
CA GLY A 346 -1.89 1.46 15.69
C GLY A 346 -0.90 1.22 14.55
N GLN A 347 -1.38 1.00 13.32
CA GLN A 347 -0.52 0.67 12.19
C GLN A 347 0.00 1.92 11.47
N GLY A 348 1.34 2.07 11.39
CA GLY A 348 1.98 3.22 10.75
C GLY A 348 1.64 3.36 9.27
N VAL A 349 1.36 2.26 8.56
CA VAL A 349 1.00 2.27 7.14
C VAL A 349 -0.31 3.03 6.86
N VAL A 350 -1.20 3.18 7.85
CA VAL A 350 -2.39 4.03 7.76
C VAL A 350 -1.98 5.50 7.56
N TYR A 351 -1.05 5.99 8.37
CA TYR A 351 -0.50 7.35 8.24
C TYR A 351 0.21 7.55 6.90
N GLU A 352 1.00 6.58 6.47
CA GLU A 352 1.69 6.59 5.16
C GLU A 352 0.67 6.66 4.02
N THR A 353 -0.42 5.89 4.09
CA THR A 353 -1.49 5.88 3.09
C THR A 353 -2.23 7.23 3.03
N PHE A 354 -2.57 7.82 4.18
CA PHE A 354 -3.19 9.15 4.20
C PHE A 354 -2.29 10.22 3.57
N HIS A 355 -0.98 10.17 3.78
CA HIS A 355 -0.05 11.10 3.17
C HIS A 355 0.10 10.96 1.64
N LEU A 356 -0.34 9.85 1.06
CA LEU A 356 -0.42 9.71 -0.41
C LEU A 356 -1.66 10.38 -1.02
N SER A 357 -2.66 10.72 -0.22
CA SER A 357 -4.02 11.10 -0.67
C SER A 357 -4.09 12.32 -1.58
N ASP A 358 -3.23 13.32 -1.38
CA ASP A 358 -3.24 14.59 -2.13
C ASP A 358 -1.92 14.85 -2.89
N LEU A 359 -1.09 13.81 -3.07
CA LEU A 359 0.13 13.91 -3.86
C LEU A 359 -0.17 13.71 -5.35
N PRO A 360 0.41 14.53 -6.27
CA PRO A 360 0.05 14.52 -7.69
C PRO A 360 0.11 13.15 -8.37
N SER A 361 1.14 12.35 -8.07
CA SER A 361 1.35 11.03 -8.70
C SER A 361 0.67 9.87 -7.98
N TYR A 362 0.05 10.12 -6.81
CA TYR A 362 -0.53 9.09 -5.95
C TYR A 362 -2.01 9.31 -5.65
N THR A 363 -2.50 10.56 -5.70
CA THR A 363 -3.90 10.87 -5.37
C THR A 363 -4.91 10.04 -6.16
N THR A 364 -5.90 9.52 -5.46
CA THR A 364 -7.08 8.83 -6.01
C THR A 364 -8.33 9.73 -6.02
N ASN A 365 -8.14 11.03 -5.80
CA ASN A 365 -9.22 12.00 -5.71
C ASN A 365 -10.24 11.66 -4.59
N GLY A 366 -9.71 11.27 -3.45
CA GLY A 366 -10.46 10.98 -2.24
C GLY A 366 -10.88 9.51 -2.07
N THR A 367 -10.80 9.07 -0.85
CA THR A 367 -11.17 7.73 -0.36
C THR A 367 -12.21 7.86 0.74
N VAL A 368 -13.20 6.97 0.77
CA VAL A 368 -14.09 6.84 1.92
C VAL A 368 -13.54 5.76 2.84
N HIS A 369 -13.12 6.18 4.04
CA HIS A 369 -12.65 5.29 5.09
C HIS A 369 -13.81 4.95 6.02
N VAL A 370 -14.02 3.67 6.29
CA VAL A 370 -15.06 3.18 7.21
C VAL A 370 -14.39 2.42 8.34
N VAL A 371 -14.36 3.02 9.52
CA VAL A 371 -13.78 2.40 10.71
C VAL A 371 -14.87 1.62 11.45
N VAL A 372 -14.73 0.30 11.50
CA VAL A 372 -15.58 -0.57 12.31
C VAL A 372 -15.04 -0.55 13.74
N ASN A 373 -15.48 0.44 14.50
CA ASN A 373 -15.02 0.71 15.85
C ASN A 373 -15.78 -0.15 16.86
N ASN A 374 -15.33 -1.38 17.01
CA ASN A 374 -15.91 -2.31 17.99
C ASN A 374 -15.32 -2.19 19.40
N GLN A 375 -14.50 -1.18 19.64
CA GLN A 375 -13.98 -0.74 20.93
C GLN A 375 -13.09 -1.77 21.64
N ILE A 376 -12.43 -2.63 20.86
CA ILE A 376 -11.51 -3.64 21.39
C ILE A 376 -10.54 -4.12 20.30
N GLY A 377 -9.26 -4.28 20.65
CA GLY A 377 -8.24 -4.89 19.79
C GLY A 377 -7.86 -6.29 20.24
N PHE A 378 -8.47 -7.35 19.68
CA PHE A 378 -8.37 -8.74 20.11
C PHE A 378 -8.83 -8.87 21.59
N THR A 379 -7.90 -8.75 22.57
CA THR A 379 -8.15 -8.73 24.02
C THR A 379 -7.73 -7.40 24.66
N THR A 380 -7.28 -6.43 23.86
CA THR A 380 -6.72 -5.16 24.38
C THR A 380 -7.78 -4.08 24.40
N ASP A 381 -7.98 -3.50 25.56
CA ASP A 381 -8.83 -2.33 25.78
C ASP A 381 -8.25 -1.10 25.07
N PRO A 382 -9.06 -0.23 24.44
CA PRO A 382 -8.60 0.99 23.78
C PRO A 382 -7.72 1.89 24.67
N ARG A 383 -8.01 1.98 25.96
CA ARG A 383 -7.21 2.76 26.94
C ARG A 383 -5.77 2.28 27.07
N MET A 384 -5.50 1.01 26.71
CA MET A 384 -4.16 0.41 26.69
C MET A 384 -3.56 0.33 25.27
N ALA A 385 -4.35 0.66 24.24
CA ALA A 385 -3.96 0.46 22.85
C ALA A 385 -3.63 1.77 22.12
N ARG A 386 -4.20 2.90 22.52
CA ARG A 386 -3.98 4.19 21.87
C ARG A 386 -4.01 5.33 22.89
N SER A 387 -3.27 6.41 22.57
CA SER A 387 -3.25 7.63 23.39
C SER A 387 -4.31 8.65 22.98
N SER A 388 -4.82 8.54 21.73
CA SER A 388 -5.85 9.47 21.23
C SER A 388 -7.25 9.07 21.72
N PRO A 389 -8.18 10.03 21.91
CA PRO A 389 -9.56 9.74 22.30
C PRO A 389 -10.28 8.85 21.29
N TYR A 390 -10.06 9.10 20.00
CA TYR A 390 -10.67 8.33 18.92
C TYR A 390 -9.62 7.59 18.09
N PRO A 391 -9.96 6.43 17.53
CA PRO A 391 -9.06 5.75 16.59
C PRO A 391 -8.88 6.55 15.30
N THR A 392 -9.80 7.47 15.01
CA THR A 392 -9.91 8.25 13.78
C THR A 392 -9.09 9.54 13.77
N ASP A 393 -8.40 9.88 14.85
CA ASP A 393 -7.63 11.13 14.96
C ASP A 393 -6.54 11.29 13.89
N VAL A 394 -6.09 10.19 13.26
CA VAL A 394 -5.15 10.22 12.13
C VAL A 394 -5.69 11.03 10.94
N ALA A 395 -6.99 11.06 10.72
CA ALA A 395 -7.61 11.81 9.62
C ALA A 395 -7.37 13.33 9.70
N ARG A 396 -7.17 13.85 10.90
CA ARG A 396 -6.86 15.28 11.13
C ARG A 396 -5.54 15.71 10.50
N VAL A 397 -4.59 14.78 10.29
CA VAL A 397 -3.29 15.07 9.67
C VAL A 397 -3.43 15.62 8.25
N VAL A 398 -4.46 15.17 7.53
CA VAL A 398 -4.75 15.61 6.15
C VAL A 398 -6.03 16.45 6.04
N ASN A 399 -6.55 16.94 7.17
CA ASN A 399 -7.80 17.70 7.23
C ASN A 399 -9.01 16.97 6.64
N ALA A 400 -9.07 15.65 6.77
CA ALA A 400 -10.23 14.86 6.38
C ALA A 400 -11.31 14.92 7.47
N PRO A 401 -12.56 15.24 7.16
CA PRO A 401 -13.62 15.27 8.16
C PRO A 401 -13.92 13.88 8.73
N ILE A 402 -14.30 13.82 10.00
CA ILE A 402 -14.62 12.60 10.70
C ILE A 402 -16.09 12.65 11.13
N PHE A 403 -16.83 11.62 10.74
CA PHE A 403 -18.24 11.46 11.09
C PHE A 403 -18.40 10.21 11.96
N HIS A 404 -18.59 10.39 13.25
CA HIS A 404 -18.91 9.33 14.20
C HIS A 404 -20.40 9.06 14.17
N VAL A 405 -20.76 7.79 14.23
CA VAL A 405 -22.18 7.40 14.26
C VAL A 405 -22.40 6.13 15.08
N ASN A 406 -23.46 6.12 15.88
CA ASN A 406 -23.89 4.95 16.64
C ASN A 406 -24.45 3.90 15.68
N ALA A 407 -23.82 2.73 15.64
CA ALA A 407 -24.18 1.62 14.75
C ALA A 407 -25.58 1.01 15.07
N ASP A 408 -26.15 1.27 16.22
CA ASP A 408 -27.50 0.84 16.57
C ASP A 408 -28.62 1.79 16.09
N ASP A 409 -28.22 2.89 15.39
CA ASP A 409 -29.16 3.76 14.64
C ASP A 409 -28.94 3.65 13.13
N PRO A 410 -29.60 2.69 12.45
CA PRO A 410 -29.39 2.45 11.03
C PRO A 410 -29.72 3.63 10.12
N GLU A 411 -30.70 4.46 10.49
CA GLU A 411 -31.07 5.66 9.71
C GLU A 411 -29.97 6.72 9.78
N ALA A 412 -29.41 6.97 10.97
CA ALA A 412 -28.25 7.85 11.13
C ALA A 412 -27.03 7.35 10.33
N VAL A 413 -26.76 6.03 10.37
CA VAL A 413 -25.65 5.42 9.63
C VAL A 413 -25.75 5.63 8.13
N ILE A 414 -26.92 5.33 7.51
CA ILE A 414 -27.05 5.50 6.06
C ILE A 414 -27.03 6.98 5.66
N TYR A 415 -27.51 7.87 6.51
CA TYR A 415 -27.41 9.31 6.28
C TYR A 415 -25.94 9.77 6.26
N VAL A 416 -25.19 9.48 7.30
CA VAL A 416 -23.75 9.81 7.40
C VAL A 416 -22.97 9.24 6.23
N CYS A 417 -23.23 7.99 5.85
CA CYS A 417 -22.60 7.33 4.70
C CYS A 417 -22.95 8.02 3.36
N SER A 418 -24.17 8.48 3.21
CA SER A 418 -24.59 9.26 2.03
C SER A 418 -23.82 10.59 1.95
N VAL A 419 -23.71 11.32 3.07
CA VAL A 419 -22.96 12.59 3.14
C VAL A 419 -21.46 12.34 2.89
N ALA A 420 -20.88 11.26 3.41
CA ALA A 420 -19.49 10.91 3.16
C ALA A 420 -19.22 10.64 1.66
N ALA A 421 -20.11 9.91 0.99
CA ALA A 421 -20.03 9.69 -0.45
C ALA A 421 -20.15 11.01 -1.25
N GLU A 422 -21.05 11.88 -0.86
CA GLU A 422 -21.20 13.21 -1.46
C GLU A 422 -19.98 14.09 -1.24
N TRP A 423 -19.38 14.08 -0.03
CA TRP A 423 -18.15 14.81 0.28
C TRP A 423 -17.02 14.39 -0.67
N ARG A 424 -16.74 13.09 -0.73
CA ARG A 424 -15.70 12.56 -1.61
C ARG A 424 -15.90 12.98 -3.06
N ASN A 425 -17.12 12.87 -3.56
CA ASN A 425 -17.42 13.19 -4.94
C ASN A 425 -17.46 14.70 -5.24
N THR A 426 -17.75 15.53 -4.24
CA THR A 426 -17.78 17.00 -4.38
C THR A 426 -16.38 17.59 -4.30
N PHE A 427 -15.61 17.23 -3.28
CA PHE A 427 -14.32 17.87 -2.98
C PHE A 427 -13.11 17.04 -3.42
N ASN A 428 -13.29 15.81 -3.87
CA ASN A 428 -12.20 14.89 -4.23
C ASN A 428 -11.18 14.69 -3.09
N LYS A 429 -11.65 14.63 -1.85
CA LYS A 429 -10.88 14.47 -0.63
C LYS A 429 -11.35 13.29 0.19
N ASP A 430 -10.45 12.79 1.04
CA ASP A 430 -10.74 11.72 1.98
C ASP A 430 -11.80 12.14 3.01
N VAL A 431 -12.52 11.16 3.52
CA VAL A 431 -13.49 11.31 4.61
C VAL A 431 -13.50 10.02 5.44
N VAL A 432 -13.66 10.15 6.74
CA VAL A 432 -13.70 9.01 7.66
C VAL A 432 -15.10 8.91 8.28
N VAL A 433 -15.68 7.73 8.21
CA VAL A 433 -16.91 7.34 8.92
C VAL A 433 -16.53 6.37 10.03
N ASP A 434 -16.76 6.77 11.26
CA ASP A 434 -16.54 5.95 12.46
C ASP A 434 -17.84 5.27 12.88
N LEU A 435 -17.99 3.99 12.54
CA LEU A 435 -19.12 3.17 12.98
C LEU A 435 -18.86 2.65 14.38
N VAL A 436 -19.32 3.39 15.39
CA VAL A 436 -19.16 2.98 16.79
C VAL A 436 -20.13 1.85 17.10
N CYS A 437 -19.58 0.67 17.34
CA CYS A 437 -20.30 -0.59 17.46
C CYS A 437 -19.70 -1.48 18.57
N TYR A 438 -20.00 -2.75 18.56
CA TYR A 438 -19.40 -3.74 19.42
C TYR A 438 -19.20 -5.06 18.69
N ARG A 439 -18.38 -5.91 19.26
CA ARG A 439 -18.14 -7.26 18.75
C ARG A 439 -18.89 -8.26 19.65
N ARG A 440 -19.90 -8.93 19.12
CA ARG A 440 -20.79 -9.79 19.94
C ARG A 440 -20.11 -11.07 20.40
N ARG A 441 -19.20 -11.63 19.61
CA ARG A 441 -18.43 -12.84 19.93
C ARG A 441 -16.99 -12.49 20.28
N GLY A 442 -16.15 -13.48 20.59
CA GLY A 442 -14.71 -13.27 20.76
C GLY A 442 -14.00 -12.74 19.52
N HIS A 443 -12.68 -12.68 19.56
CA HIS A 443 -11.91 -12.28 18.38
C HIS A 443 -12.21 -13.21 17.18
N ASN A 444 -12.34 -14.50 17.46
CA ASN A 444 -12.90 -15.49 16.54
C ASN A 444 -13.92 -16.35 17.31
N GLU A 445 -14.55 -17.29 16.63
CA GLU A 445 -15.65 -18.08 17.16
C GLU A 445 -15.26 -19.09 18.25
N MET A 446 -13.95 -19.36 18.43
CA MET A 446 -13.42 -20.25 19.46
C MET A 446 -12.88 -19.49 20.69
N ASP A 447 -12.90 -18.15 20.65
CA ASP A 447 -12.36 -17.29 21.70
C ASP A 447 -13.44 -16.95 22.74
N GLU A 448 -13.08 -16.99 24.05
CA GLU A 448 -13.94 -16.57 25.15
C GLU A 448 -13.55 -15.18 25.67
N PRO A 449 -14.24 -14.14 25.21
CA PRO A 449 -13.85 -12.75 25.51
C PRO A 449 -14.10 -12.34 26.97
N MET A 450 -14.91 -13.07 27.72
CA MET A 450 -15.15 -12.77 29.12
C MET A 450 -13.94 -13.02 30.02
N PHE A 451 -12.92 -13.75 29.52
CA PHE A 451 -11.68 -13.90 30.26
C PHE A 451 -10.95 -12.58 30.50
N THR A 452 -11.07 -11.66 29.60
CA THR A 452 -10.35 -10.36 29.61
C THR A 452 -11.27 -9.15 29.76
N GLN A 453 -12.49 -9.19 29.19
CA GLN A 453 -13.46 -8.07 29.20
C GLN A 453 -14.82 -8.53 29.80
N PRO A 454 -14.88 -8.92 31.05
CA PRO A 454 -16.10 -9.50 31.64
C PRO A 454 -17.27 -8.50 31.76
N LEU A 455 -16.99 -7.22 32.03
CA LEU A 455 -18.05 -6.21 32.18
C LEU A 455 -18.63 -5.82 30.82
N MET A 456 -17.78 -5.58 29.85
CA MET A 456 -18.17 -5.24 28.48
C MET A 456 -19.05 -6.35 27.88
N TYR A 457 -18.62 -7.60 27.98
CA TYR A 457 -19.38 -8.72 27.42
C TYR A 457 -20.66 -9.08 28.22
N LYS A 458 -20.73 -8.79 29.50
CA LYS A 458 -22.01 -8.84 30.25
C LYS A 458 -23.01 -7.82 29.65
N GLN A 459 -22.55 -6.64 29.27
CA GLN A 459 -23.40 -5.64 28.64
C GLN A 459 -23.79 -6.06 27.20
N ILE A 460 -22.83 -6.56 26.43
CA ILE A 460 -23.06 -7.05 25.04
C ILE A 460 -24.10 -8.18 25.05
N HIS A 461 -24.06 -9.10 25.99
CA HIS A 461 -25.05 -10.19 26.10
C HIS A 461 -26.48 -9.70 26.37
N ARG A 462 -26.62 -8.53 27.00
CA ARG A 462 -27.93 -7.91 27.26
C ARG A 462 -28.43 -7.06 26.07
N GLN A 463 -27.51 -6.73 25.15
CA GLN A 463 -27.83 -5.82 24.04
C GLN A 463 -28.75 -6.52 23.05
N VAL A 464 -29.88 -5.88 22.74
CA VAL A 464 -30.80 -6.32 21.70
C VAL A 464 -30.15 -6.08 20.33
N PRO A 465 -30.16 -7.05 19.40
CA PRO A 465 -29.59 -6.85 18.06
C PRO A 465 -30.25 -5.69 17.32
N VAL A 466 -29.45 -4.94 16.53
CA VAL A 466 -29.91 -3.76 15.77
C VAL A 466 -31.10 -4.07 14.85
N LEU A 467 -31.11 -5.21 14.21
CA LEU A 467 -32.24 -5.64 13.35
C LEU A 467 -33.55 -5.69 14.14
N LYS A 468 -33.54 -6.25 15.34
CA LYS A 468 -34.73 -6.32 16.18
C LYS A 468 -35.19 -4.93 16.63
N LYS A 469 -34.24 -4.08 17.09
CA LYS A 469 -34.57 -2.69 17.47
C LYS A 469 -35.22 -1.92 16.33
N TYR A 470 -34.63 -2.05 15.13
CA TYR A 470 -35.11 -1.33 13.96
C TYR A 470 -36.44 -1.88 13.45
N ALA A 471 -36.64 -3.18 13.42
CA ALA A 471 -37.89 -3.80 13.05
C ALA A 471 -39.04 -3.37 14.01
N ASP A 472 -38.81 -3.42 15.32
CA ASP A 472 -39.79 -2.99 16.33
C ASP A 472 -40.18 -1.50 16.16
N LYS A 473 -39.17 -0.63 15.85
CA LYS A 473 -39.42 0.78 15.51
C LYS A 473 -40.36 0.92 14.30
N LEU A 474 -40.06 0.24 13.20
CA LEU A 474 -40.81 0.34 11.96
C LEU A 474 -42.24 -0.25 12.07
N ILE A 475 -42.40 -1.29 12.89
CA ILE A 475 -43.70 -1.87 13.18
C ILE A 475 -44.53 -0.89 14.03
N ALA A 476 -43.93 -0.27 15.03
CA ALA A 476 -44.60 0.75 15.84
C ALA A 476 -44.98 2.01 15.03
N GLU A 477 -44.17 2.40 14.04
CA GLU A 477 -44.46 3.49 13.10
C GLU A 477 -45.50 3.09 12.05
N GLY A 478 -45.89 1.83 11.94
CA GLY A 478 -46.81 1.34 10.91
C GLY A 478 -46.21 1.27 9.48
N THR A 479 -44.87 1.40 9.37
CA THR A 479 -44.15 1.32 8.10
C THR A 479 -44.10 -0.11 7.58
N VAL A 480 -43.96 -1.09 8.47
CA VAL A 480 -43.90 -2.54 8.17
C VAL A 480 -44.79 -3.29 9.14
N THR A 481 -45.44 -4.36 8.68
CA THR A 481 -46.16 -5.28 9.57
C THR A 481 -45.24 -6.38 10.11
N LEU A 482 -45.58 -7.01 11.22
CA LEU A 482 -44.86 -8.14 11.75
C LEU A 482 -44.76 -9.29 10.72
N GLN A 483 -45.87 -9.54 10.00
CA GLN A 483 -45.90 -10.57 8.97
C GLN A 483 -44.93 -10.30 7.81
N GLU A 484 -44.88 -9.07 7.30
CA GLU A 484 -43.93 -8.67 6.24
C GLU A 484 -42.47 -8.85 6.69
N PHE A 485 -42.17 -8.53 7.96
CA PHE A 485 -40.83 -8.74 8.53
C PHE A 485 -40.46 -10.24 8.61
N GLU A 486 -41.38 -11.08 9.08
CA GLU A 486 -41.17 -12.54 9.16
C GLU A 486 -41.03 -13.16 7.77
N GLU A 487 -41.77 -12.69 6.79
CA GLU A 487 -41.67 -13.14 5.40
C GLU A 487 -40.30 -12.79 4.77
N GLU A 488 -39.75 -11.59 5.03
CA GLU A 488 -38.43 -11.23 4.50
C GLU A 488 -37.30 -12.07 5.16
N ILE A 489 -37.39 -12.37 6.44
CA ILE A 489 -36.49 -13.33 7.14
C ILE A 489 -36.58 -14.72 6.47
N ALA A 490 -37.80 -15.27 6.37
CA ALA A 490 -38.01 -16.62 5.81
C ALA A 490 -37.55 -16.73 4.36
N LYS A 491 -37.70 -15.67 3.59
CA LYS A 491 -37.21 -15.58 2.21
C LYS A 491 -35.70 -15.70 2.12
N TYR A 492 -34.94 -14.96 2.94
CA TYR A 492 -33.49 -15.00 2.92
C TYR A 492 -32.93 -16.31 3.48
N ASP A 493 -33.55 -16.85 4.53
CA ASP A 493 -33.20 -18.14 5.08
C ASP A 493 -33.35 -19.27 4.05
N ARG A 494 -34.40 -19.24 3.24
CA ARG A 494 -34.59 -20.18 2.13
C ARG A 494 -33.49 -20.06 1.09
N ILE A 495 -33.12 -18.84 0.70
CA ILE A 495 -32.02 -18.61 -0.24
C ILE A 495 -30.72 -19.23 0.28
N CYS A 496 -30.41 -19.07 1.59
CA CYS A 496 -29.22 -19.65 2.20
C CYS A 496 -29.29 -21.20 2.23
N GLU A 497 -30.42 -21.79 2.61
CA GLU A 497 -30.57 -23.26 2.65
C GLU A 497 -30.47 -23.90 1.24
N GLU A 498 -31.06 -23.27 0.22
CA GLU A 498 -30.96 -23.73 -1.16
C GLU A 498 -29.51 -23.66 -1.67
N ALA A 499 -28.81 -22.55 -1.41
CA ALA A 499 -27.40 -22.40 -1.76
C ALA A 499 -26.50 -23.41 -1.02
N TYR A 500 -26.80 -23.68 0.26
CA TYR A 500 -26.12 -24.72 1.02
C TYR A 500 -26.36 -26.12 0.44
N GLY A 501 -27.57 -26.42 -0.02
CA GLY A 501 -27.86 -27.65 -0.76
C GLY A 501 -26.92 -27.79 -1.97
N ARG A 502 -26.88 -26.78 -2.83
CA ARG A 502 -26.02 -26.78 -4.04
C ARG A 502 -24.52 -26.80 -3.74
N SER A 503 -24.09 -26.22 -2.62
CA SER A 503 -22.65 -26.20 -2.26
C SER A 503 -22.07 -27.59 -2.01
N LYS A 504 -22.90 -28.59 -1.63
CA LYS A 504 -22.47 -29.97 -1.40
C LYS A 504 -22.05 -30.69 -2.67
N ASP A 505 -22.52 -30.24 -3.82
CA ASP A 505 -22.18 -30.80 -5.13
C ASP A 505 -20.88 -30.21 -5.68
N LYS A 506 -20.35 -29.13 -5.08
CA LYS A 506 -19.08 -28.51 -5.47
C LYS A 506 -17.92 -29.30 -4.87
N LYS A 507 -17.09 -29.88 -5.70
CA LYS A 507 -15.87 -30.61 -5.28
C LYS A 507 -14.61 -29.84 -5.55
N ILE A 508 -14.66 -28.89 -6.47
CA ILE A 508 -13.51 -28.15 -6.98
C ILE A 508 -13.82 -26.64 -6.93
N LEU A 509 -12.88 -25.87 -6.42
CA LEU A 509 -12.94 -24.40 -6.35
C LEU A 509 -12.03 -23.80 -7.42
N HIS A 510 -12.62 -23.02 -8.34
CA HIS A 510 -11.88 -22.28 -9.35
C HIS A 510 -11.79 -20.80 -8.94
N ILE A 511 -10.58 -20.33 -8.58
CA ILE A 511 -10.33 -18.96 -8.17
C ILE A 511 -10.02 -18.07 -9.38
N LYS A 512 -9.45 -18.61 -10.44
CA LYS A 512 -9.09 -17.89 -11.69
C LYS A 512 -10.26 -17.15 -12.34
N HIS A 513 -11.47 -17.61 -12.17
CA HIS A 513 -12.68 -16.95 -12.68
C HIS A 513 -12.98 -15.60 -12.00
N TRP A 514 -12.26 -15.27 -10.94
CA TRP A 514 -12.41 -14.01 -10.21
C TRP A 514 -11.31 -13.00 -10.53
N LEU A 515 -10.43 -13.32 -11.51
CA LEU A 515 -9.41 -12.39 -11.98
C LEU A 515 -10.03 -11.21 -12.73
N ASP A 516 -9.49 -10.04 -12.50
CA ASP A 516 -9.85 -8.81 -13.19
C ASP A 516 -9.43 -8.86 -14.67
N SER A 517 -10.25 -8.31 -15.57
CA SER A 517 -9.77 -7.89 -16.88
C SER A 517 -8.68 -6.81 -16.73
N PRO A 518 -7.58 -6.83 -17.53
CA PRO A 518 -7.37 -7.62 -18.75
C PRO A 518 -6.62 -8.95 -18.55
N TRP A 519 -6.35 -9.38 -17.33
CA TRP A 519 -5.59 -10.61 -17.08
C TRP A 519 -6.13 -11.88 -17.75
N PRO A 520 -7.45 -12.11 -17.84
CA PRO A 520 -7.99 -13.29 -18.56
C PRO A 520 -7.50 -13.43 -20.00
N GLY A 521 -7.07 -12.34 -20.63
CA GLY A 521 -6.51 -12.33 -21.98
C GLY A 521 -5.17 -13.08 -22.12
N PHE A 522 -4.45 -13.32 -21.02
CA PHE A 522 -3.16 -13.99 -21.00
C PHE A 522 -3.26 -15.52 -20.96
N PHE A 523 -4.39 -16.05 -20.53
CA PHE A 523 -4.60 -17.46 -20.29
C PHE A 523 -5.62 -18.10 -21.23
N ASN A 524 -5.46 -19.39 -21.46
CA ASN A 524 -6.47 -20.25 -22.09
C ASN A 524 -7.63 -20.52 -21.11
N VAL A 525 -8.66 -21.22 -21.59
CA VAL A 525 -9.80 -21.64 -20.76
C VAL A 525 -9.37 -22.52 -19.58
N ASP A 526 -8.31 -23.32 -19.78
CA ASP A 526 -7.75 -24.21 -18.76
C ASP A 526 -6.81 -23.50 -17.77
N GLY A 527 -6.64 -22.18 -17.94
CA GLY A 527 -5.79 -21.36 -17.08
C GLY A 527 -4.31 -21.37 -17.40
N GLU A 528 -3.89 -22.03 -18.48
CA GLU A 528 -2.51 -22.04 -18.94
C GLU A 528 -2.19 -20.82 -19.81
N PRO A 529 -0.92 -20.33 -19.85
CA PRO A 529 -0.50 -19.27 -20.75
C PRO A 529 -0.82 -19.62 -22.21
N LYS A 530 -1.27 -18.64 -22.98
CA LYS A 530 -1.56 -18.82 -24.41
C LYS A 530 -0.35 -19.17 -25.25
N SER A 531 0.84 -18.86 -24.78
CA SER A 531 2.13 -19.12 -25.44
C SER A 531 3.19 -19.38 -24.39
N MET A 532 4.18 -20.20 -24.70
CA MET A 532 5.35 -20.48 -23.88
C MET A 532 6.64 -20.06 -24.61
N THR A 533 6.58 -19.01 -25.42
CA THR A 533 7.73 -18.46 -26.15
C THR A 533 7.98 -17.00 -25.75
N CYS A 534 9.23 -16.63 -25.61
CA CYS A 534 9.65 -15.25 -25.43
C CYS A 534 10.40 -14.81 -26.70
N PRO A 535 9.98 -13.73 -27.36
CA PRO A 535 10.72 -13.19 -28.52
C PRO A 535 12.04 -12.58 -28.10
N ALA A 536 12.94 -12.37 -29.09
CA ALA A 536 14.15 -11.59 -28.86
C ALA A 536 13.83 -10.18 -28.38
N THR A 537 14.61 -9.67 -27.46
CA THR A 537 14.36 -8.39 -26.76
C THR A 537 15.13 -7.23 -27.36
N GLY A 538 16.07 -7.48 -28.28
CA GLY A 538 16.80 -6.45 -29.01
C GLY A 538 15.90 -5.66 -29.98
N ILE A 539 16.28 -4.45 -30.30
CA ILE A 539 15.50 -3.52 -31.13
C ILE A 539 16.33 -2.97 -32.31
N PRO A 540 15.70 -2.40 -33.35
CA PRO A 540 16.45 -1.79 -34.46
C PRO A 540 17.37 -0.67 -33.98
N GLU A 541 18.55 -0.57 -34.64
CA GLU A 541 19.60 0.38 -34.23
C GLU A 541 19.18 1.86 -34.43
N ASP A 542 18.35 2.15 -35.43
CA ASP A 542 17.78 3.47 -35.61
C ASP A 542 16.90 3.92 -34.44
N VAL A 543 16.19 2.99 -33.82
CA VAL A 543 15.40 3.24 -32.60
C VAL A 543 16.31 3.51 -31.41
N LEU A 544 17.40 2.73 -31.22
CA LEU A 544 18.40 2.99 -30.18
C LEU A 544 18.99 4.38 -30.32
N THR A 545 19.40 4.74 -31.57
CA THR A 545 20.00 6.02 -31.89
C THR A 545 19.04 7.18 -31.64
N HIS A 546 17.77 7.03 -32.03
CA HIS A 546 16.76 8.06 -31.81
C HIS A 546 16.53 8.31 -30.31
N ILE A 547 16.31 7.25 -29.53
CA ILE A 547 16.12 7.38 -28.08
C ILE A 547 17.36 8.03 -27.44
N GLY A 548 18.57 7.57 -27.79
CA GLY A 548 19.83 8.16 -27.31
C GLY A 548 19.98 9.63 -27.64
N SER A 549 19.55 10.06 -28.82
CA SER A 549 19.55 11.46 -29.24
C SER A 549 18.62 12.33 -28.38
N VAL A 550 17.39 11.86 -28.14
CA VAL A 550 16.41 12.57 -27.27
C VAL A 550 16.88 12.60 -25.82
N ALA A 551 17.40 11.47 -25.29
CA ALA A 551 17.96 11.38 -23.95
C ALA A 551 19.17 12.31 -23.72
N SER A 552 19.79 12.79 -24.78
CA SER A 552 20.96 13.68 -24.77
C SER A 552 20.60 15.14 -25.03
N SER A 553 19.32 15.46 -25.18
CA SER A 553 18.83 16.79 -25.59
C SER A 553 17.83 17.36 -24.57
N VAL A 554 17.48 18.60 -24.76
CA VAL A 554 16.36 19.28 -24.10
C VAL A 554 15.32 19.58 -25.17
N PRO A 555 14.20 18.83 -25.20
CA PRO A 555 13.21 18.97 -26.29
C PRO A 555 12.29 20.19 -26.18
N LEU A 556 12.53 21.09 -25.24
CA LEU A 556 11.77 22.33 -25.07
C LEU A 556 12.60 23.56 -25.44
N GLU A 557 12.00 24.48 -26.21
CA GLU A 557 12.57 25.79 -26.49
C GLU A 557 12.58 26.64 -25.20
N ASP A 558 13.57 27.55 -25.10
CA ASP A 558 13.75 28.48 -23.96
C ASP A 558 13.82 27.79 -22.59
N PHE A 559 14.34 26.55 -22.52
CA PHE A 559 14.53 25.79 -21.30
C PHE A 559 16.03 25.77 -20.92
N LYS A 560 16.35 26.27 -19.75
CA LYS A 560 17.74 26.39 -19.27
C LYS A 560 18.06 25.34 -18.23
N ILE A 561 19.03 24.49 -18.53
CA ILE A 561 19.52 23.47 -17.58
C ILE A 561 20.84 23.90 -16.92
N HIS A 562 21.14 23.30 -15.78
CA HIS A 562 22.40 23.49 -15.08
C HIS A 562 23.61 23.08 -15.94
N THR A 563 24.69 23.84 -15.90
CA THR A 563 25.89 23.61 -16.73
C THR A 563 26.55 22.25 -16.52
N GLY A 564 26.50 21.73 -15.25
CA GLY A 564 26.95 20.36 -14.95
C GLY A 564 26.13 19.30 -15.67
N LEU A 565 24.80 19.49 -15.73
CA LEU A 565 23.88 18.58 -16.42
C LEU A 565 24.11 18.62 -17.96
N SER A 566 24.38 19.79 -18.53
CA SER A 566 24.75 19.92 -19.93
C SER A 566 25.99 19.10 -20.33
N ARG A 567 26.93 18.89 -19.40
CA ARG A 567 28.10 18.00 -19.63
C ARG A 567 27.69 16.55 -19.66
N ILE A 568 26.76 16.13 -18.76
CA ILE A 568 26.24 14.77 -18.72
C ILE A 568 25.49 14.46 -20.02
N LEU A 569 24.61 15.36 -20.47
CA LEU A 569 23.88 15.18 -21.73
C LEU A 569 24.80 15.08 -22.93
N ARG A 570 25.87 15.92 -23.01
CA ARG A 570 26.89 15.80 -24.05
C ARG A 570 27.60 14.44 -23.99
N GLY A 571 27.94 13.95 -22.82
CA GLY A 571 28.54 12.63 -22.67
C GLY A 571 27.63 11.51 -23.17
N ARG A 572 26.29 11.63 -22.99
CA ARG A 572 25.32 10.69 -23.58
C ARG A 572 25.27 10.78 -25.10
N ALA A 573 25.31 12.00 -25.66
CA ALA A 573 25.38 12.19 -27.12
C ALA A 573 26.64 11.55 -27.70
N ASP A 574 27.80 11.69 -27.04
CA ASP A 574 29.05 11.07 -27.48
C ASP A 574 28.96 9.53 -27.38
N MET A 575 28.36 8.96 -26.30
CA MET A 575 28.12 7.53 -26.20
C MET A 575 27.22 7.02 -27.32
N THR A 576 26.11 7.68 -27.59
CA THR A 576 25.20 7.33 -28.71
C THR A 576 25.91 7.34 -30.05
N LYS A 577 26.71 8.37 -30.32
CA LYS A 577 27.51 8.48 -31.55
C LYS A 577 28.55 7.36 -31.68
N ASN A 578 29.15 6.96 -30.57
CA ASN A 578 30.15 5.89 -30.51
C ASN A 578 29.53 4.49 -30.39
N ARG A 579 28.20 4.36 -30.50
CA ARG A 579 27.44 3.12 -30.38
C ARG A 579 27.70 2.38 -29.08
N THR A 580 27.81 3.12 -27.95
CA THR A 580 28.04 2.58 -26.62
C THR A 580 27.02 3.14 -25.65
N VAL A 581 26.73 2.41 -24.58
CA VAL A 581 25.85 2.83 -23.50
C VAL A 581 26.48 2.57 -22.15
N ASP A 582 26.19 3.45 -21.19
CA ASP A 582 26.31 3.18 -19.77
C ASP A 582 24.98 2.66 -19.22
N TRP A 583 24.92 2.44 -17.91
CA TRP A 583 23.74 1.92 -17.23
C TRP A 583 22.50 2.82 -17.39
N ALA A 584 22.68 4.12 -17.21
CA ALA A 584 21.58 5.09 -17.30
C ALA A 584 21.03 5.21 -18.73
N LEU A 585 21.90 5.21 -19.73
CA LEU A 585 21.47 5.29 -21.14
C LEU A 585 20.81 3.99 -21.59
N ALA A 586 21.27 2.83 -21.13
CA ALA A 586 20.63 1.54 -21.40
C ALA A 586 19.21 1.47 -20.81
N GLU A 587 19.02 2.00 -19.60
CA GLU A 587 17.70 2.15 -18.98
C GLU A 587 16.78 3.04 -19.83
N TYR A 588 17.29 4.19 -20.28
CA TYR A 588 16.58 5.10 -21.18
C TYR A 588 16.12 4.39 -22.46
N MET A 589 16.99 3.59 -23.06
CA MET A 589 16.69 2.85 -24.29
C MET A 589 15.65 1.74 -24.05
N ALA A 590 15.74 1.04 -22.92
CA ALA A 590 14.75 0.03 -22.57
C ALA A 590 13.35 0.67 -22.40
N PHE A 591 13.24 1.70 -21.59
CA PHE A 591 11.97 2.38 -21.36
C PHE A 591 11.43 3.05 -22.64
N GLY A 592 12.27 3.81 -23.35
CA GLY A 592 11.86 4.49 -24.58
C GLY A 592 11.34 3.53 -25.65
N SER A 593 11.95 2.35 -25.78
CA SER A 593 11.48 1.34 -26.73
C SER A 593 10.11 0.76 -26.35
N LEU A 594 9.86 0.53 -25.06
CA LEU A 594 8.57 0.07 -24.58
C LEU A 594 7.48 1.12 -24.77
N LEU A 595 7.80 2.40 -24.55
CA LEU A 595 6.87 3.51 -24.81
C LEU A 595 6.45 3.55 -26.30
N LYS A 596 7.40 3.33 -27.21
CA LYS A 596 7.13 3.23 -28.65
C LYS A 596 6.19 2.07 -28.99
N GLU A 597 6.33 0.96 -28.28
CA GLU A 597 5.50 -0.23 -28.42
C GLU A 597 4.11 -0.10 -27.75
N GLY A 598 3.78 1.09 -27.23
CA GLY A 598 2.50 1.37 -26.58
C GLY A 598 2.41 0.90 -25.12
N ILE A 599 3.53 0.56 -24.51
CA ILE A 599 3.61 0.09 -23.12
C ILE A 599 3.85 1.28 -22.18
N HIS A 600 2.93 1.52 -21.26
CA HIS A 600 3.12 2.51 -20.21
C HIS A 600 4.27 2.07 -19.27
N VAL A 601 5.18 2.98 -18.98
CA VAL A 601 6.27 2.78 -18.01
C VAL A 601 6.06 3.71 -16.83
N ARG A 602 5.97 3.16 -15.62
CA ARG A 602 5.87 3.91 -14.37
C ARG A 602 7.03 3.56 -13.44
N LEU A 603 7.83 4.57 -13.10
CA LEU A 603 8.94 4.47 -12.15
C LEU A 603 8.64 5.34 -10.94
N SER A 604 8.64 4.76 -9.76
CA SER A 604 8.42 5.45 -8.49
C SER A 604 9.46 5.02 -7.45
N GLY A 605 9.74 5.89 -6.51
CA GLY A 605 10.67 5.68 -5.42
C GLY A 605 11.27 7.00 -4.95
N GLN A 606 12.12 6.93 -3.92
CA GLN A 606 12.78 8.11 -3.38
C GLN A 606 13.87 8.59 -4.34
N ASP A 607 13.80 9.88 -4.73
CA ASP A 607 14.77 10.54 -5.60
C ASP A 607 14.96 9.93 -7.00
N VAL A 608 14.00 9.15 -7.49
CA VAL A 608 14.11 8.42 -8.78
C VAL A 608 14.13 9.33 -10.02
N GLU A 609 13.57 10.53 -9.94
CA GLU A 609 13.57 11.48 -11.07
C GLU A 609 14.99 11.87 -11.50
N ARG A 610 15.89 12.04 -10.54
CA ARG A 610 17.31 12.26 -10.75
C ARG A 610 18.13 10.98 -10.66
N GLY A 611 17.67 10.03 -9.85
CA GLY A 611 18.41 8.90 -9.31
C GLY A 611 19.19 9.27 -8.05
N THR A 612 19.13 8.40 -7.01
CA THR A 612 19.86 8.61 -5.75
C THR A 612 21.33 8.89 -5.98
N PHE A 613 21.95 8.19 -6.94
CA PHE A 613 23.36 8.35 -7.32
C PHE A 613 23.59 9.39 -8.40
N SER A 614 22.62 10.27 -8.70
CA SER A 614 22.72 11.33 -9.70
C SER A 614 23.13 10.81 -11.11
N HIS A 615 22.51 9.70 -11.54
CA HIS A 615 22.82 9.03 -12.81
C HIS A 615 21.69 9.15 -13.84
N ARG A 616 20.43 9.17 -13.39
CA ARG A 616 19.23 9.02 -14.23
C ARG A 616 18.85 10.30 -14.97
N HIS A 617 18.52 11.36 -14.26
CA HIS A 617 18.10 12.66 -14.81
C HIS A 617 16.94 12.54 -15.81
N HIS A 618 15.85 11.87 -15.45
CA HIS A 618 14.66 11.74 -16.29
C HIS A 618 13.74 12.96 -16.23
N VAL A 619 13.87 13.78 -15.17
CA VAL A 619 13.20 15.08 -15.06
C VAL A 619 14.26 16.17 -15.04
N LEU A 620 14.19 17.07 -16.01
CA LEU A 620 15.04 18.25 -16.11
C LEU A 620 14.32 19.43 -15.46
N HIS A 621 15.06 20.28 -14.73
CA HIS A 621 14.53 21.44 -14.05
C HIS A 621 15.07 22.72 -14.70
N ASP A 622 14.17 23.67 -14.99
CA ASP A 622 14.55 24.98 -15.52
C ASP A 622 15.25 25.79 -14.41
N GLN A 623 16.36 26.43 -14.78
CA GLN A 623 17.17 27.21 -13.84
C GLN A 623 16.65 28.64 -13.64
N GLU A 624 15.70 29.11 -14.45
CA GLU A 624 15.16 30.47 -14.41
C GLU A 624 13.67 30.52 -14.05
N VAL A 625 12.93 29.43 -14.28
CA VAL A 625 11.49 29.38 -14.03
C VAL A 625 11.19 28.31 -12.99
N ASP A 626 10.68 28.74 -11.84
CA ASP A 626 10.33 27.84 -10.73
C ASP A 626 9.29 26.80 -11.15
N ARG A 627 9.52 25.54 -10.75
CA ARG A 627 8.66 24.37 -11.02
C ARG A 627 8.46 24.03 -12.51
N ARG A 628 9.13 24.71 -13.43
CA ARG A 628 9.14 24.30 -14.83
C ARG A 628 10.05 23.08 -15.00
N THR A 629 9.46 21.98 -15.46
CA THR A 629 10.17 20.71 -15.68
C THR A 629 9.99 20.21 -17.10
N CYS A 630 10.91 19.37 -17.53
CA CYS A 630 10.85 18.67 -18.80
C CYS A 630 11.20 17.20 -18.58
N VAL A 631 10.38 16.31 -19.11
CA VAL A 631 10.61 14.86 -19.14
C VAL A 631 10.92 14.45 -20.58
N PRO A 632 12.19 14.37 -21.00
CA PRO A 632 12.54 14.12 -22.41
C PRO A 632 11.93 12.83 -22.94
N MET A 633 11.76 11.81 -22.10
CA MET A 633 11.17 10.52 -22.48
C MET A 633 9.70 10.62 -22.92
N ASN A 634 8.99 11.68 -22.57
CA ASN A 634 7.64 11.96 -23.08
C ASN A 634 7.63 12.70 -24.42
N HIS A 635 8.80 12.90 -25.03
CA HIS A 635 8.99 13.61 -26.31
C HIS A 635 9.73 12.76 -27.34
N LEU A 636 9.68 11.44 -27.24
CA LEU A 636 10.33 10.53 -28.19
C LEU A 636 9.54 10.44 -29.49
N TRP A 637 8.23 10.15 -29.41
CA TRP A 637 7.33 10.05 -30.56
C TRP A 637 5.96 10.65 -30.24
N PRO A 638 5.23 11.17 -31.23
CA PRO A 638 3.92 11.79 -31.00
C PRO A 638 2.84 10.83 -30.48
N ASP A 639 2.94 9.54 -30.83
CA ASP A 639 1.95 8.49 -30.58
C ASP A 639 2.41 7.43 -29.57
N GLN A 640 3.46 7.73 -28.82
CA GLN A 640 3.98 6.83 -27.80
C GLN A 640 3.06 6.70 -26.58
N ALA A 641 3.22 5.63 -25.83
CA ALA A 641 2.64 5.53 -24.49
C ALA A 641 3.28 6.56 -23.52
N PRO A 642 2.58 6.96 -22.45
CA PRO A 642 3.13 7.90 -21.48
C PRO A 642 4.21 7.27 -20.62
N TYR A 643 5.20 8.08 -20.24
CA TYR A 643 6.17 7.77 -19.20
C TYR A 643 5.82 8.53 -17.92
N THR A 644 5.67 7.80 -16.83
CA THR A 644 5.45 8.37 -15.49
C THR A 644 6.66 8.11 -14.62
N VAL A 645 7.32 9.16 -14.17
CA VAL A 645 8.40 9.09 -13.18
C VAL A 645 8.08 10.05 -12.05
N CYS A 646 8.18 9.59 -10.81
CA CYS A 646 7.83 10.41 -9.66
C CYS A 646 8.64 10.06 -8.42
N ASN A 647 9.17 11.10 -7.78
CA ASN A 647 9.72 10.97 -6.45
C ASN A 647 8.60 10.65 -5.47
N SER A 648 8.78 9.60 -4.69
CA SER A 648 7.83 9.21 -3.65
C SER A 648 8.04 9.97 -2.34
N SER A 649 7.04 9.89 -1.45
CA SER A 649 7.25 10.16 -0.03
C SER A 649 8.27 9.17 0.55
N LEU A 650 8.87 9.54 1.69
CA LEU A 650 9.86 8.70 2.40
C LEU A 650 9.13 7.58 3.15
N SER A 651 8.64 6.61 2.41
CA SER A 651 7.92 5.44 2.89
C SER A 651 8.12 4.29 1.93
N GLU A 652 8.76 3.23 2.34
CA GLU A 652 8.91 2.01 1.55
C GLU A 652 7.64 1.16 1.61
N TYR A 653 7.04 1.01 2.81
CA TYR A 653 5.86 0.18 3.01
C TYR A 653 4.66 0.68 2.20
N GLY A 654 4.27 1.93 2.40
CA GLY A 654 3.13 2.53 1.69
C GLY A 654 3.36 2.62 0.19
N VAL A 655 4.55 3.05 -0.24
CA VAL A 655 4.86 3.25 -1.66
C VAL A 655 5.00 1.93 -2.42
N LEU A 656 5.68 0.93 -1.88
CA LEU A 656 5.76 -0.38 -2.52
C LEU A 656 4.39 -1.04 -2.60
N GLY A 657 3.56 -0.93 -1.54
CA GLY A 657 2.18 -1.41 -1.57
C GLY A 657 1.35 -0.71 -2.65
N PHE A 658 1.52 0.60 -2.82
CA PHE A 658 0.87 1.38 -3.87
C PHE A 658 1.28 0.91 -5.26
N GLU A 659 2.58 0.81 -5.54
CA GLU A 659 3.07 0.37 -6.85
C GLU A 659 2.71 -1.08 -7.17
N LEU A 660 2.64 -1.95 -6.16
CA LEU A 660 2.09 -3.29 -6.32
C LEU A 660 0.63 -3.23 -6.79
N GLY A 661 -0.21 -2.46 -6.10
CA GLY A 661 -1.61 -2.25 -6.49
C GLY A 661 -1.73 -1.71 -7.91
N TYR A 662 -0.85 -0.77 -8.27
CA TYR A 662 -0.78 -0.22 -9.63
C TYR A 662 -0.43 -1.30 -10.67
N ALA A 663 0.56 -2.15 -10.38
CA ALA A 663 0.99 -3.25 -11.26
C ALA A 663 -0.09 -4.34 -11.42
N MET A 664 -0.97 -4.52 -10.43
CA MET A 664 -2.06 -5.49 -10.47
C MET A 664 -3.18 -5.10 -11.44
N ALA A 665 -3.32 -3.83 -11.80
CA ALA A 665 -4.43 -3.36 -12.63
C ALA A 665 -4.25 -3.67 -14.12
N SER A 666 -3.01 -3.69 -14.63
CA SER A 666 -2.75 -3.93 -16.05
C SER A 666 -1.47 -4.75 -16.27
N PRO A 667 -1.54 -5.84 -17.04
CA PRO A 667 -0.36 -6.58 -17.45
C PRO A 667 0.48 -5.85 -18.51
N ASN A 668 -0.08 -4.83 -19.18
CA ASN A 668 0.54 -4.10 -20.28
C ASN A 668 1.20 -2.79 -19.80
N ALA A 669 1.77 -2.83 -18.61
CA ALA A 669 2.55 -1.74 -18.06
C ALA A 669 3.81 -2.26 -17.36
N LEU A 670 4.91 -1.55 -17.52
CA LEU A 670 6.13 -1.78 -16.74
C LEU A 670 6.09 -0.85 -15.52
N VAL A 671 5.79 -1.42 -14.36
CA VAL A 671 5.73 -0.71 -13.08
C VAL A 671 6.95 -1.06 -12.25
N LEU A 672 7.73 -0.03 -11.88
CA LEU A 672 8.98 -0.19 -11.15
C LEU A 672 8.94 0.62 -9.85
N TRP A 673 9.39 -0.01 -8.77
CA TRP A 673 9.72 0.67 -7.53
C TRP A 673 11.23 0.55 -7.28
N GLU A 674 11.90 1.68 -7.04
CA GLU A 674 13.31 1.71 -6.69
C GLU A 674 13.48 2.10 -5.23
N ALA A 675 14.14 1.25 -4.46
CA ALA A 675 14.60 1.61 -3.13
C ALA A 675 15.76 2.62 -3.22
N GLN A 676 15.84 3.58 -2.30
CA GLN A 676 16.95 4.55 -2.28
C GLN A 676 18.32 3.85 -2.13
N PHE A 677 18.39 2.88 -1.23
CA PHE A 677 19.35 1.80 -1.14
C PHE A 677 18.59 0.49 -0.98
N GLY A 678 19.06 -0.57 -1.56
CA GLY A 678 18.40 -1.87 -1.46
C GLY A 678 18.20 -2.35 -0.02
N ASP A 679 19.08 -1.92 0.89
CA ASP A 679 18.99 -2.18 2.34
C ASP A 679 17.63 -1.79 2.94
N PHE A 680 17.00 -0.73 2.41
CA PHE A 680 15.76 -0.18 2.97
C PHE A 680 14.49 -0.93 2.56
N HIS A 681 14.59 -1.93 1.68
CA HIS A 681 13.43 -2.76 1.32
C HIS A 681 12.78 -3.43 2.53
N ASN A 682 13.52 -3.62 3.62
CA ASN A 682 13.05 -4.35 4.79
C ASN A 682 11.93 -3.64 5.56
N THR A 683 11.75 -2.32 5.40
CA THR A 683 10.58 -1.62 5.95
C THR A 683 9.30 -1.95 5.19
N ALA A 684 9.41 -2.46 3.96
CA ALA A 684 8.30 -2.95 3.15
C ALA A 684 8.21 -4.50 3.13
N GLN A 685 8.87 -5.20 4.05
CA GLN A 685 8.96 -6.66 4.03
C GLN A 685 7.59 -7.34 4.06
N CYS A 686 6.61 -6.74 4.73
CA CYS A 686 5.24 -7.24 4.74
C CYS A 686 4.64 -7.32 3.32
N ILE A 687 4.80 -6.30 2.51
CA ILE A 687 4.34 -6.29 1.10
C ILE A 687 5.09 -7.34 0.29
N ILE A 688 6.41 -7.45 0.50
CA ILE A 688 7.25 -8.43 -0.21
C ILE A 688 6.81 -9.86 0.12
N ASP A 689 6.67 -10.20 1.40
CA ASP A 689 6.36 -11.56 1.84
C ASP A 689 4.91 -11.95 1.56
N GLN A 690 3.97 -11.06 1.82
CA GLN A 690 2.55 -11.40 1.86
C GLN A 690 1.83 -11.21 0.54
N PHE A 691 2.33 -10.34 -0.34
CA PHE A 691 1.70 -10.04 -1.62
C PHE A 691 2.58 -10.40 -2.82
N ILE A 692 3.85 -9.91 -2.85
CA ILE A 692 4.70 -10.04 -4.04
C ILE A 692 5.15 -11.49 -4.22
N SER A 693 5.75 -12.11 -3.20
CA SER A 693 6.29 -13.46 -3.31
C SER A 693 5.22 -14.54 -3.37
N THR A 694 4.06 -14.32 -2.74
CA THR A 694 3.06 -15.35 -2.47
C THR A 694 1.68 -15.09 -3.10
N GLY A 695 1.46 -13.94 -3.71
CA GLY A 695 0.15 -13.55 -4.21
C GLY A 695 -0.43 -14.48 -5.28
N GLN A 696 0.42 -15.02 -6.15
CA GLN A 696 0.00 -16.02 -7.14
C GLN A 696 -0.38 -17.34 -6.46
N ALA A 697 0.43 -17.83 -5.54
CA ALA A 697 0.19 -19.10 -4.86
C ALA A 697 -1.06 -19.07 -3.98
N LYS A 698 -1.31 -17.95 -3.27
CA LYS A 698 -2.45 -17.83 -2.36
C LYS A 698 -3.76 -17.43 -3.04
N TRP A 699 -3.69 -16.51 -4.01
CA TRP A 699 -4.88 -15.84 -4.54
C TRP A 699 -5.00 -15.88 -6.05
N VAL A 700 -4.08 -16.56 -6.73
CA VAL A 700 -3.96 -16.55 -8.20
C VAL A 700 -3.91 -15.11 -8.74
N ARG A 701 -3.19 -14.24 -8.03
CA ARG A 701 -3.01 -12.83 -8.42
C ARG A 701 -1.62 -12.66 -9.01
N HIS A 702 -1.59 -12.48 -10.33
CA HIS A 702 -0.36 -12.20 -11.07
C HIS A 702 -0.01 -10.72 -10.97
N ASN A 703 1.27 -10.41 -10.98
CA ASN A 703 1.76 -9.05 -11.16
C ASN A 703 3.15 -9.07 -11.78
N GLY A 704 3.49 -7.99 -12.47
CA GLY A 704 4.78 -7.82 -13.11
C GLY A 704 5.63 -6.72 -12.48
N ILE A 705 5.42 -6.41 -11.20
CA ILE A 705 6.19 -5.36 -10.53
C ILE A 705 7.68 -5.64 -10.58
N VAL A 706 8.47 -4.59 -10.80
CA VAL A 706 9.93 -4.65 -10.77
C VAL A 706 10.45 -3.92 -9.53
N LEU A 707 11.27 -4.59 -8.74
CA LEU A 707 11.99 -3.99 -7.62
C LEU A 707 13.43 -3.72 -8.06
N LEU A 708 13.84 -2.45 -8.04
CA LEU A 708 15.21 -2.01 -8.27
C LEU A 708 15.88 -1.76 -6.92
N LEU A 709 16.84 -2.60 -6.59
CA LEU A 709 17.46 -2.64 -5.25
C LEU A 709 18.98 -2.39 -5.37
N PRO A 710 19.45 -1.14 -5.15
CA PRO A 710 20.87 -0.85 -5.17
C PRO A 710 21.66 -1.71 -4.18
N HIS A 711 22.66 -2.45 -4.67
CA HIS A 711 23.43 -3.45 -3.95
C HIS A 711 24.87 -3.44 -4.36
N GLY A 712 25.77 -3.73 -3.44
CA GLY A 712 27.22 -3.86 -3.68
C GLY A 712 28.05 -3.40 -2.48
N MET A 713 29.13 -4.14 -2.21
CA MET A 713 30.05 -3.88 -1.09
C MET A 713 31.13 -2.87 -1.51
N GLU A 714 30.96 -1.61 -1.13
CA GLU A 714 31.82 -0.49 -1.56
C GLU A 714 32.42 0.32 -0.40
N GLY A 715 32.38 -0.25 0.81
CA GLY A 715 32.90 0.41 2.01
C GLY A 715 31.98 1.52 2.54
N MET A 716 30.68 1.47 2.23
CA MET A 716 29.68 2.46 2.65
C MET A 716 28.99 2.12 3.98
N GLY A 717 29.42 1.05 4.65
CA GLY A 717 28.85 0.61 5.92
C GLY A 717 27.70 -0.39 5.79
N PRO A 718 27.16 -0.85 6.95
CA PRO A 718 26.18 -1.95 6.98
C PRO A 718 24.85 -1.64 6.28
N GLU A 719 24.34 -0.42 6.37
CA GLU A 719 22.99 -0.06 5.91
C GLU A 719 22.97 0.54 4.49
N HIS A 720 24.10 0.54 3.76
CA HIS A 720 24.21 1.10 2.41
C HIS A 720 24.95 0.17 1.46
N SER A 721 24.97 -1.13 1.77
CA SER A 721 25.74 -2.13 1.05
C SER A 721 24.92 -3.29 0.53
N SER A 722 23.95 -3.81 1.29
CA SER A 722 23.29 -5.06 0.95
C SER A 722 21.78 -4.95 0.88
N ALA A 723 21.24 -5.27 -0.30
CA ALA A 723 19.79 -5.52 -0.49
C ALA A 723 19.35 -6.90 0.07
N ARG A 724 20.23 -7.62 0.73
CA ARG A 724 19.95 -8.95 1.30
C ARG A 724 19.44 -9.96 0.27
N PRO A 725 20.22 -10.28 -0.77
CA PRO A 725 19.83 -11.26 -1.79
C PRO A 725 19.36 -12.60 -1.23
N GLU A 726 19.99 -13.06 -0.15
CA GLU A 726 19.67 -14.29 0.55
C GLU A 726 18.20 -14.39 1.00
N ARG A 727 17.56 -13.28 1.35
CA ARG A 727 16.14 -13.26 1.75
C ARG A 727 15.23 -13.58 0.56
N PHE A 728 15.47 -12.95 -0.59
CA PHE A 728 14.72 -13.21 -1.82
C PHE A 728 14.94 -14.64 -2.34
N LEU A 729 16.17 -15.10 -2.29
CA LEU A 729 16.52 -16.44 -2.77
C LEU A 729 15.96 -17.55 -1.87
N GLN A 730 15.93 -17.34 -0.56
CA GLN A 730 15.32 -18.27 0.38
C GLN A 730 13.80 -18.42 0.16
N MET A 731 13.14 -17.36 -0.28
CA MET A 731 11.70 -17.37 -0.62
C MET A 731 11.40 -17.81 -2.06
N SER A 732 12.42 -18.11 -2.88
CA SER A 732 12.23 -18.67 -4.22
C SER A 732 11.82 -20.13 -4.14
N ASN A 733 10.85 -20.54 -4.97
CA ASN A 733 10.18 -21.84 -4.84
C ASN A 733 10.76 -22.95 -5.71
N ASP A 734 11.90 -22.76 -6.39
CA ASP A 734 12.53 -23.77 -7.20
C ASP A 734 13.21 -24.86 -6.32
N ASP A 735 13.07 -26.11 -6.72
CA ASP A 735 13.63 -27.26 -6.00
C ASP A 735 15.12 -27.43 -6.30
N SER A 736 15.96 -27.31 -5.26
CA SER A 736 17.41 -27.46 -5.37
C SER A 736 17.85 -28.89 -5.67
N ASP A 737 17.08 -29.90 -5.34
CA ASP A 737 17.42 -31.33 -5.48
C ASP A 737 16.85 -31.98 -6.74
N ALA A 738 15.91 -31.30 -7.42
CA ALA A 738 15.33 -31.81 -8.66
C ALA A 738 16.26 -31.58 -9.86
N TYR A 739 16.70 -32.69 -10.49
CA TYR A 739 17.44 -32.60 -11.74
C TYR A 739 16.47 -32.29 -12.90
N PRO A 740 16.60 -31.12 -13.57
CA PRO A 740 15.61 -30.71 -14.54
C PRO A 740 15.66 -31.52 -15.85
N ALA A 741 14.50 -31.65 -16.48
CA ALA A 741 14.40 -32.13 -17.85
C ALA A 741 14.60 -30.95 -18.83
N PHE A 742 15.69 -30.99 -19.61
CA PHE A 742 15.96 -29.92 -20.60
C PHE A 742 15.12 -30.12 -21.86
N THR A 743 13.93 -29.51 -21.84
CA THR A 743 13.04 -29.45 -23.01
C THR A 743 13.39 -28.27 -23.90
N LYS A 744 12.80 -28.18 -25.09
CA LYS A 744 12.99 -27.04 -26.00
C LYS A 744 12.57 -25.71 -25.38
N ASP A 745 11.53 -25.74 -24.55
CA ASP A 745 10.94 -24.55 -23.91
C ASP A 745 11.37 -24.39 -22.44
N PHE A 746 12.46 -25.11 -22.05
CA PHE A 746 12.95 -25.15 -20.66
C PHE A 746 13.08 -23.77 -20.02
N GLU A 747 13.67 -22.81 -20.72
CA GLU A 747 13.89 -21.45 -20.23
C GLU A 747 12.60 -20.76 -19.83
N VAL A 748 11.59 -20.78 -20.70
CA VAL A 748 10.33 -20.08 -20.48
C VAL A 748 9.46 -20.83 -19.47
N SER A 749 9.46 -22.18 -19.54
CA SER A 749 8.75 -23.02 -18.56
C SER A 749 9.28 -22.77 -17.14
N GLN A 750 10.61 -22.72 -16.99
CA GLN A 750 11.25 -22.44 -15.70
C GLN A 750 10.86 -21.05 -15.13
N LEU A 751 10.76 -20.04 -15.99
CA LEU A 751 10.29 -18.71 -15.60
C LEU A 751 8.79 -18.71 -15.23
N TYR A 752 7.98 -19.55 -15.85
CA TYR A 752 6.57 -19.71 -15.51
C TYR A 752 6.36 -20.40 -14.16
N ASP A 753 7.14 -21.43 -13.88
CA ASP A 753 7.00 -22.26 -12.67
C ASP A 753 7.50 -21.54 -11.40
N CYS A 754 8.38 -20.54 -11.51
CA CYS A 754 8.87 -19.80 -10.36
C CYS A 754 7.86 -18.77 -9.84
N ASN A 755 7.96 -18.44 -8.53
CA ASN A 755 7.13 -17.38 -7.93
C ASN A 755 7.60 -15.98 -8.33
N TRP A 756 8.90 -15.77 -8.50
CA TRP A 756 9.51 -14.53 -8.98
C TRP A 756 10.86 -14.77 -9.66
N ILE A 757 11.35 -13.74 -10.32
CA ILE A 757 12.64 -13.78 -11.03
C ILE A 757 13.63 -12.89 -10.27
N VAL A 758 14.82 -13.41 -9.97
CA VAL A 758 15.88 -12.69 -9.26
C VAL A 758 17.11 -12.59 -10.17
N VAL A 759 17.55 -11.37 -10.43
CA VAL A 759 18.70 -11.09 -11.29
C VAL A 759 19.69 -10.11 -10.66
N ASN A 760 20.96 -10.25 -11.04
CA ASN A 760 22.00 -9.28 -10.75
C ASN A 760 22.84 -9.08 -12.01
N CYS A 761 22.46 -8.11 -12.83
CA CYS A 761 23.11 -7.83 -14.10
C CYS A 761 24.50 -7.24 -13.91
N SER A 762 25.46 -7.70 -14.69
CA SER A 762 26.83 -7.15 -14.69
C SER A 762 27.09 -6.18 -15.84
N THR A 763 26.17 -6.07 -16.83
CA THR A 763 26.34 -5.19 -18.00
C THR A 763 25.09 -4.34 -18.26
N PRO A 764 25.26 -3.11 -18.83
CA PRO A 764 24.15 -2.28 -19.27
C PRO A 764 23.21 -2.96 -20.28
N ALA A 765 23.78 -3.69 -21.26
CA ALA A 765 22.99 -4.40 -22.28
C ALA A 765 22.07 -5.46 -21.64
N ASN A 766 22.58 -6.23 -20.68
CA ASN A 766 21.77 -7.25 -20.02
C ASN A 766 20.66 -6.62 -19.14
N TYR A 767 20.92 -5.46 -18.53
CA TYR A 767 19.91 -4.68 -17.84
C TYR A 767 18.82 -4.17 -18.78
N PHE A 768 19.19 -3.66 -19.97
CA PHE A 768 18.24 -3.31 -21.03
C PHE A 768 17.35 -4.50 -21.40
N HIS A 769 17.92 -5.67 -21.60
CA HIS A 769 17.20 -6.84 -22.01
C HIS A 769 16.24 -7.38 -20.93
N VAL A 770 16.62 -7.40 -19.67
CA VAL A 770 15.75 -7.91 -18.61
C VAL A 770 14.51 -7.04 -18.42
N LEU A 771 14.65 -5.72 -18.55
CA LEU A 771 13.52 -4.79 -18.47
C LEU A 771 12.51 -5.01 -19.61
N ARG A 772 13.00 -5.23 -20.82
CA ARG A 772 12.14 -5.52 -21.96
C ARG A 772 11.54 -6.94 -21.88
N ARG A 773 12.34 -7.93 -21.46
CA ARG A 773 11.87 -9.30 -21.25
C ARG A 773 10.67 -9.37 -20.29
N GLN A 774 10.66 -8.53 -19.25
CA GLN A 774 9.57 -8.47 -18.27
C GLN A 774 8.19 -8.25 -18.93
N ILE A 775 8.14 -7.48 -20.00
CA ILE A 775 6.90 -7.20 -20.75
C ILE A 775 6.66 -8.18 -21.90
N LEU A 776 7.73 -8.68 -22.53
CA LEU A 776 7.63 -9.56 -23.68
C LEU A 776 7.32 -11.02 -23.31
N LEU A 777 7.49 -11.41 -22.06
CA LEU A 777 7.05 -12.71 -21.56
C LEU A 777 5.52 -12.87 -21.71
N PRO A 778 5.04 -14.08 -22.05
CA PRO A 778 3.61 -14.35 -22.23
C PRO A 778 2.83 -14.45 -20.90
N PHE A 779 3.46 -14.17 -19.79
CA PHE A 779 2.93 -14.13 -18.43
C PHE A 779 3.64 -13.05 -17.62
N ARG A 780 3.17 -12.79 -16.39
CA ARG A 780 3.79 -11.80 -15.49
C ARG A 780 4.25 -12.46 -14.21
N LYS A 781 5.50 -12.19 -13.83
CA LYS A 781 6.10 -12.55 -12.55
C LYS A 781 6.77 -11.31 -11.96
N PRO A 782 6.80 -11.15 -10.64
CA PRO A 782 7.64 -10.12 -10.03
C PRO A 782 9.10 -10.30 -10.43
N LEU A 783 9.79 -9.19 -10.65
CA LEU A 783 11.19 -9.16 -11.02
C LEU A 783 12.00 -8.38 -9.97
N ILE A 784 12.96 -9.05 -9.36
CA ILE A 784 13.87 -8.47 -8.38
C ILE A 784 15.22 -8.24 -9.08
N ILE A 785 15.64 -6.99 -9.17
CA ILE A 785 16.93 -6.62 -9.79
C ILE A 785 17.82 -6.00 -8.72
N PHE A 786 18.94 -6.64 -8.43
CA PHE A 786 20.01 -6.02 -7.65
C PHE A 786 20.78 -5.09 -8.59
N THR A 787 20.54 -3.78 -8.44
CA THR A 787 21.13 -2.75 -9.29
C THR A 787 22.47 -2.28 -8.72
N PRO A 788 23.43 -1.88 -9.57
CA PRO A 788 24.73 -1.44 -9.10
C PRO A 788 24.72 0.00 -8.58
N LYS A 789 25.77 0.35 -7.85
CA LYS A 789 26.07 1.72 -7.45
C LYS A 789 27.32 2.24 -8.18
N SER A 790 28.48 1.64 -7.96
CA SER A 790 29.74 2.06 -8.61
C SER A 790 29.78 1.77 -10.10
N LEU A 791 29.12 0.67 -10.58
CA LEU A 791 29.08 0.34 -11.99
C LEU A 791 28.32 1.38 -12.83
N LEU A 792 27.46 2.19 -12.21
CA LEU A 792 26.80 3.31 -12.91
C LEU A 792 27.78 4.28 -13.58
N ARG A 793 29.03 4.34 -13.11
CA ARG A 793 30.09 5.20 -13.65
C ARG A 793 31.41 4.47 -13.92
N HIS A 794 31.42 3.15 -13.84
CA HIS A 794 32.65 2.37 -14.06
C HIS A 794 33.04 2.45 -15.54
N PRO A 795 34.29 2.77 -15.88
CA PRO A 795 34.72 2.94 -17.27
C PRO A 795 34.51 1.71 -18.16
N GLU A 796 34.68 0.51 -17.58
CA GLU A 796 34.56 -0.77 -18.28
C GLU A 796 33.11 -1.32 -18.26
N ALA A 797 32.23 -0.79 -17.40
CA ALA A 797 30.83 -1.19 -17.36
C ALA A 797 30.02 -0.46 -18.43
N LYS A 798 30.39 -0.68 -19.69
CA LYS A 798 29.72 -0.17 -20.89
C LYS A 798 29.37 -1.32 -21.83
N SER A 799 28.34 -1.14 -22.62
CA SER A 799 27.91 -2.11 -23.63
C SER A 799 27.88 -1.48 -25.02
N SER A 800 28.18 -2.28 -26.07
CA SER A 800 27.99 -1.89 -27.45
C SER A 800 26.53 -2.01 -27.86
N PHE A 801 26.09 -1.19 -28.82
CA PHE A 801 24.80 -1.35 -29.49
C PHE A 801 24.61 -2.74 -30.08
N ASP A 802 25.70 -3.39 -30.53
CA ASP A 802 25.66 -4.74 -31.09
C ASP A 802 25.06 -5.77 -30.09
N GLN A 803 25.14 -5.50 -28.80
CA GLN A 803 24.55 -6.34 -27.76
C GLN A 803 23.05 -6.05 -27.51
N MET A 804 22.46 -5.03 -28.17
CA MET A 804 21.08 -4.60 -27.94
C MET A 804 20.24 -4.52 -29.23
N VAL A 805 20.86 -4.75 -30.40
CA VAL A 805 20.16 -4.74 -31.68
C VAL A 805 19.25 -5.95 -31.88
N SER A 806 18.37 -5.86 -32.90
CA SER A 806 17.43 -6.91 -33.26
C SER A 806 18.08 -8.29 -33.33
N GLY A 807 17.45 -9.29 -32.69
CA GLY A 807 17.93 -10.66 -32.60
C GLY A 807 18.74 -10.98 -31.34
N THR A 808 19.10 -9.97 -30.55
CA THR A 808 19.76 -10.19 -29.24
C THR A 808 18.71 -10.36 -28.13
N SER A 809 19.12 -11.00 -27.04
CA SER A 809 18.25 -11.33 -25.89
C SER A 809 19.01 -11.27 -24.58
N PHE A 810 18.26 -11.31 -23.48
CA PHE A 810 18.84 -11.44 -22.14
C PHE A 810 19.67 -12.70 -22.00
N GLN A 811 20.90 -12.56 -21.49
CA GLN A 811 21.79 -13.67 -21.22
C GLN A 811 21.66 -14.07 -19.74
N ARG A 812 21.12 -15.26 -19.47
CA ARG A 812 20.99 -15.80 -18.10
C ARG A 812 22.36 -16.08 -17.46
N VAL A 813 23.31 -16.46 -18.31
CA VAL A 813 24.74 -16.68 -17.98
C VAL A 813 25.57 -16.01 -19.07
N ILE A 814 26.59 -15.26 -18.70
CA ILE A 814 27.58 -14.71 -19.64
C ILE A 814 28.85 -15.53 -19.46
N PRO A 815 29.20 -16.37 -20.45
CA PRO A 815 30.37 -17.23 -20.38
C PRO A 815 31.70 -16.45 -20.48
N GLU A 816 32.79 -17.07 -20.13
CA GLU A 816 34.13 -16.55 -20.43
C GLU A 816 34.33 -16.45 -21.96
N ASP A 817 34.79 -15.30 -22.44
CA ASP A 817 35.05 -15.00 -23.86
C ASP A 817 36.50 -14.61 -24.15
N GLY A 818 37.38 -14.58 -23.13
CA GLY A 818 38.77 -14.21 -23.24
C GLY A 818 39.72 -15.42 -23.59
N ALA A 819 40.99 -15.30 -23.23
CA ALA A 819 42.03 -16.28 -23.53
C ALA A 819 41.71 -17.68 -22.97
N ALA A 820 41.15 -17.79 -21.76
CA ALA A 820 40.73 -19.04 -21.15
C ALA A 820 39.69 -19.81 -22.02
N ALA A 821 38.82 -19.10 -22.71
CA ALA A 821 37.81 -19.72 -23.58
C ALA A 821 38.39 -20.33 -24.85
N GLN A 822 39.59 -19.90 -25.29
CA GLN A 822 40.27 -20.37 -26.48
C GLN A 822 41.08 -21.68 -26.22
N ALA A 823 41.46 -21.94 -24.96
CA ALA A 823 42.20 -23.12 -24.55
C ALA A 823 41.61 -23.72 -23.27
N PRO A 824 40.37 -24.25 -23.30
CA PRO A 824 39.64 -24.67 -22.10
C PRO A 824 40.32 -25.84 -21.34
N GLU A 825 41.13 -26.64 -22.01
CA GLU A 825 41.91 -27.73 -21.42
C GLU A 825 43.08 -27.24 -20.53
N GLN A 826 43.50 -25.97 -20.68
CA GLN A 826 44.54 -25.36 -19.89
C GLN A 826 44.01 -24.67 -18.63
N VAL A 827 42.69 -24.50 -18.55
CA VAL A 827 42.03 -23.83 -17.43
C VAL A 827 42.11 -24.70 -16.19
N GLN A 828 42.71 -24.14 -15.14
CA GLN A 828 42.87 -24.80 -13.83
C GLN A 828 41.76 -24.44 -12.85
N ARG A 829 41.12 -23.26 -13.02
CA ARG A 829 40.00 -22.84 -12.20
C ARG A 829 38.93 -22.12 -13.03
N LEU A 830 37.70 -22.52 -12.81
CA LEU A 830 36.49 -21.80 -13.30
C LEU A 830 35.82 -21.12 -12.14
N ILE A 831 35.77 -19.77 -12.17
CA ILE A 831 35.13 -18.94 -11.17
C ILE A 831 33.76 -18.53 -11.69
N PHE A 832 32.71 -18.88 -10.98
CA PHE A 832 31.36 -18.31 -11.16
C PHE A 832 31.20 -17.14 -10.21
N CYS A 833 30.57 -16.06 -10.67
CA CYS A 833 30.29 -14.86 -9.88
C CYS A 833 29.03 -14.16 -10.38
N THR A 834 28.59 -13.10 -9.71
CA THR A 834 27.47 -12.25 -10.14
C THR A 834 27.72 -10.79 -9.77
N GLY A 835 27.22 -9.87 -10.59
CA GLY A 835 27.25 -8.44 -10.34
C GLY A 835 28.65 -7.82 -10.35
N LYS A 836 28.86 -6.82 -9.50
CA LYS A 836 30.05 -5.95 -9.48
C LYS A 836 31.39 -6.68 -9.28
N VAL A 837 31.41 -7.74 -8.49
CA VAL A 837 32.65 -8.47 -8.17
C VAL A 837 33.38 -9.00 -9.40
N TYR A 838 32.66 -9.17 -10.52
CA TYR A 838 33.26 -9.53 -11.81
C TYR A 838 34.41 -8.59 -12.21
N TYR A 839 34.21 -7.30 -12.08
CA TYR A 839 35.22 -6.30 -12.47
C TYR A 839 36.43 -6.32 -11.55
N ASP A 840 36.24 -6.57 -10.28
CA ASP A 840 37.34 -6.75 -9.34
C ASP A 840 38.14 -8.03 -9.68
N LEU A 841 37.45 -9.11 -10.03
CA LEU A 841 38.09 -10.38 -10.43
C LEU A 841 38.89 -10.25 -11.74
N VAL A 842 38.32 -9.63 -12.77
CA VAL A 842 39.01 -9.44 -14.06
C VAL A 842 40.27 -8.60 -13.88
N LYS A 843 40.17 -7.52 -13.12
CA LYS A 843 41.36 -6.68 -12.81
C LYS A 843 42.46 -7.46 -12.08
N GLU A 844 42.09 -8.24 -11.06
CA GLU A 844 43.05 -9.04 -10.30
C GLU A 844 43.66 -10.16 -11.15
N ARG A 845 42.83 -10.84 -11.99
CA ARG A 845 43.29 -11.87 -12.92
C ARG A 845 44.41 -11.36 -13.84
N SER A 846 44.15 -10.17 -14.44
CA SER A 846 45.11 -9.52 -15.33
C SER A 846 46.36 -9.07 -14.60
N SER A 847 46.26 -8.58 -13.37
CA SER A 847 47.43 -8.19 -12.59
C SER A 847 48.38 -9.36 -12.27
N GLN A 848 47.83 -10.61 -12.27
CA GLN A 848 48.58 -11.81 -11.96
C GLN A 848 48.99 -12.62 -13.21
N GLY A 849 48.57 -12.21 -14.43
CA GLY A 849 48.88 -12.92 -15.68
C GLY A 849 48.24 -14.29 -15.77
N LEU A 850 46.98 -14.44 -15.28
CA LEU A 850 46.29 -15.74 -15.18
C LEU A 850 45.15 -15.86 -16.23
N GLU A 851 45.11 -15.07 -17.27
CA GLU A 851 44.03 -15.01 -18.26
C GLU A 851 43.80 -16.34 -18.99
N GLU A 852 44.84 -17.18 -19.17
CA GLU A 852 44.73 -18.49 -19.80
C GLU A 852 44.38 -19.61 -18.81
N LYS A 853 44.64 -19.41 -17.50
CA LYS A 853 44.52 -20.46 -16.47
C LYS A 853 43.21 -20.34 -15.66
N VAL A 854 42.60 -19.18 -15.62
CA VAL A 854 41.38 -18.90 -14.85
C VAL A 854 40.30 -18.35 -15.75
N ALA A 855 39.21 -19.09 -15.90
CA ALA A 855 38.01 -18.64 -16.57
C ALA A 855 37.05 -18.00 -15.57
N ILE A 856 36.31 -16.93 -15.96
CA ILE A 856 35.33 -16.23 -15.14
C ILE A 856 34.01 -16.17 -15.86
N THR A 857 33.01 -16.86 -15.34
CA THR A 857 31.65 -16.91 -15.88
C THR A 857 30.68 -16.17 -14.97
N ARG A 858 29.83 -15.34 -15.54
CA ARG A 858 28.88 -14.50 -14.81
C ARG A 858 27.48 -15.12 -14.81
N LEU A 859 26.92 -15.29 -13.63
CA LEU A 859 25.55 -15.69 -13.43
C LEU A 859 24.70 -14.41 -13.30
N GLU A 860 23.89 -14.10 -14.31
CA GLU A 860 23.07 -12.88 -14.37
C GLU A 860 21.66 -13.12 -13.81
N GLN A 861 21.04 -14.25 -14.16
CA GLN A 861 19.80 -14.72 -13.54
C GLN A 861 20.12 -15.72 -12.45
N ILE A 862 19.78 -15.39 -11.22
CA ILE A 862 20.06 -16.24 -10.06
C ILE A 862 18.90 -17.21 -9.82
N SER A 863 17.67 -16.70 -9.82
CA SER A 863 16.44 -17.49 -9.69
C SER A 863 15.45 -17.14 -10.83
N PRO A 864 14.84 -18.13 -11.48
CA PRO A 864 15.15 -19.55 -11.40
C PRO A 864 16.58 -19.85 -11.88
N PHE A 865 17.22 -20.85 -11.25
CA PHE A 865 18.62 -21.17 -11.53
C PHE A 865 18.80 -21.74 -12.94
N PRO A 866 19.75 -21.22 -13.76
CA PRO A 866 19.94 -21.65 -15.17
C PRO A 866 20.74 -22.95 -15.29
N PHE A 867 20.16 -24.07 -14.85
CA PHE A 867 20.81 -25.39 -14.79
C PHE A 867 21.46 -25.82 -16.09
N ASP A 868 20.79 -25.57 -17.22
CA ASP A 868 21.25 -25.91 -18.56
C ASP A 868 22.57 -25.22 -18.91
N LEU A 869 22.67 -23.92 -18.73
CA LEU A 869 23.84 -23.12 -19.08
C LEU A 869 24.99 -23.34 -18.08
N ILE A 870 24.70 -23.52 -16.81
CA ILE A 870 25.71 -23.83 -15.79
C ILE A 870 26.35 -25.20 -16.06
N LYS A 871 25.54 -26.19 -16.48
CA LYS A 871 26.08 -27.50 -16.89
C LYS A 871 27.02 -27.37 -18.09
N GLN A 872 26.62 -26.65 -19.13
CA GLN A 872 27.42 -26.42 -20.33
C GLN A 872 28.77 -25.77 -19.99
N GLU A 873 28.76 -24.74 -19.16
CA GLU A 873 29.98 -24.06 -18.75
C GLU A 873 30.91 -24.95 -17.89
N ALA A 874 30.36 -25.74 -16.97
CA ALA A 874 31.15 -26.65 -16.16
C ALA A 874 31.78 -27.81 -16.99
N GLU A 875 31.05 -28.28 -18.01
CA GLU A 875 31.50 -29.32 -18.94
C GLU A 875 32.55 -28.79 -19.91
N LYS A 876 32.54 -27.51 -20.28
CA LYS A 876 33.54 -26.86 -21.13
C LYS A 876 34.95 -26.90 -20.52
N TYR A 877 35.05 -26.89 -19.18
CA TYR A 877 36.32 -26.90 -18.45
C TYR A 877 36.45 -28.16 -17.54
N PRO A 878 36.62 -29.32 -18.09
CA PRO A 878 36.54 -30.60 -17.33
C PRO A 878 37.61 -30.74 -16.27
N GLY A 879 38.79 -30.17 -16.49
CA GLY A 879 39.94 -30.24 -15.56
C GLY A 879 39.99 -29.13 -14.51
N ALA A 880 39.14 -28.14 -14.63
CA ALA A 880 39.19 -26.97 -13.74
C ALA A 880 38.54 -27.22 -12.38
N GLU A 881 39.08 -26.67 -11.31
CA GLU A 881 38.37 -26.52 -10.03
C GLU A 881 37.23 -25.49 -10.18
N LEU A 882 36.08 -25.78 -9.57
CA LEU A 882 34.94 -24.87 -9.59
C LEU A 882 34.92 -24.02 -8.31
N ALA A 883 34.78 -22.71 -8.47
CA ALA A 883 34.68 -21.80 -7.36
C ALA A 883 33.48 -20.83 -7.58
N TRP A 884 32.74 -20.56 -6.52
CA TRP A 884 31.79 -19.46 -6.47
C TRP A 884 32.43 -18.28 -5.74
N CYS A 885 32.51 -17.13 -6.38
CA CYS A 885 33.03 -15.91 -5.78
C CYS A 885 31.94 -14.90 -5.61
N GLN A 886 31.76 -14.42 -4.38
CA GLN A 886 30.84 -13.34 -4.04
C GLN A 886 31.51 -12.34 -3.10
N GLU A 887 31.04 -11.09 -3.12
CA GLU A 887 31.57 -10.07 -2.22
C GLU A 887 30.86 -10.04 -0.85
N GLU A 888 29.71 -10.68 -0.71
CA GLU A 888 28.98 -10.84 0.53
C GLU A 888 29.65 -11.85 1.46
N HIS A 889 29.30 -11.80 2.74
CA HIS A 889 29.73 -12.77 3.73
C HIS A 889 29.18 -14.18 3.40
N LYS A 890 29.88 -15.23 3.84
CA LYS A 890 29.56 -16.63 3.50
C LYS A 890 28.13 -17.01 3.87
N ASN A 891 27.61 -16.52 4.99
CA ASN A 891 26.24 -16.76 5.45
C ASN A 891 25.19 -15.81 4.84
N MET A 892 25.57 -15.04 3.83
CA MET A 892 24.74 -14.06 3.13
C MET A 892 24.95 -14.17 1.62
N GLY A 893 24.19 -13.38 0.86
CA GLY A 893 24.32 -13.38 -0.60
C GLY A 893 23.75 -14.62 -1.25
N TYR A 894 24.53 -15.26 -2.10
CA TYR A 894 24.03 -16.25 -3.07
C TYR A 894 24.46 -17.69 -2.76
N TYR A 895 25.54 -17.89 -2.01
CA TYR A 895 26.20 -19.19 -1.89
C TYR A 895 25.30 -20.32 -1.39
N ASP A 896 24.49 -20.08 -0.36
CA ASP A 896 23.59 -21.10 0.20
C ASP A 896 22.48 -21.52 -0.79
N TYR A 897 22.08 -20.61 -1.68
CA TYR A 897 21.12 -20.90 -2.74
C TYR A 897 21.74 -21.66 -3.90
N ILE A 898 22.93 -21.24 -4.37
CA ILE A 898 23.52 -21.79 -5.58
C ILE A 898 24.24 -23.12 -5.34
N SER A 899 24.88 -23.32 -4.18
CA SER A 899 25.72 -24.49 -3.91
C SER A 899 24.95 -25.81 -4.07
N PRO A 900 23.77 -26.04 -3.47
CA PRO A 900 23.04 -27.30 -3.66
C PRO A 900 22.64 -27.50 -5.13
N ARG A 901 22.30 -26.44 -5.87
CA ARG A 901 21.94 -26.52 -7.30
C ARG A 901 23.12 -26.90 -8.19
N PHE A 902 24.32 -26.40 -7.88
CA PHE A 902 25.54 -26.89 -8.54
C PHE A 902 25.75 -28.36 -8.25
N MET A 903 25.57 -28.80 -7.02
CA MET A 903 25.71 -30.20 -6.65
C MET A 903 24.75 -31.11 -7.40
N THR A 904 23.50 -30.67 -7.54
CA THR A 904 22.47 -31.40 -8.28
C THR A 904 22.81 -31.49 -9.76
N ILE A 905 23.12 -30.38 -10.42
CA ILE A 905 23.36 -30.39 -11.87
C ILE A 905 24.66 -31.14 -12.23
N LEU A 906 25.67 -31.11 -11.38
CA LEU A 906 26.93 -31.83 -11.55
C LEU A 906 26.88 -33.27 -10.98
N ARG A 907 25.70 -33.73 -10.53
CA ARG A 907 25.50 -35.05 -9.93
C ARG A 907 26.50 -35.37 -8.82
N ARG A 908 26.90 -34.36 -8.04
CA ARG A 908 27.90 -34.44 -6.94
C ARG A 908 29.27 -34.95 -7.38
N THR A 909 29.60 -34.81 -8.65
CA THR A 909 30.90 -35.27 -9.18
C THR A 909 32.04 -34.27 -8.96
N ARG A 910 31.72 -32.98 -8.84
CA ARG A 910 32.68 -31.89 -8.66
C ARG A 910 32.17 -30.93 -7.58
N PRO A 911 32.97 -30.60 -6.55
CA PRO A 911 32.60 -29.60 -5.56
C PRO A 911 32.67 -28.18 -6.14
N ILE A 912 31.87 -27.27 -5.61
CA ILE A 912 32.02 -25.84 -5.84
C ILE A 912 32.52 -25.15 -4.58
N TRP A 913 33.73 -24.58 -4.63
CA TRP A 913 34.41 -23.97 -3.50
C TRP A 913 33.91 -22.55 -3.29
N TYR A 914 33.68 -22.18 -2.02
CA TYR A 914 33.35 -20.80 -1.66
C TYR A 914 34.58 -19.91 -1.67
N VAL A 915 34.46 -18.74 -2.31
CA VAL A 915 35.41 -17.63 -2.27
C VAL A 915 34.67 -16.37 -1.91
N GLY A 916 35.01 -15.75 -0.80
CA GLY A 916 34.32 -14.55 -0.31
C GLY A 916 34.74 -14.18 1.10
N ARG A 917 33.97 -13.31 1.73
CA ARG A 917 34.22 -12.89 3.12
C ARG A 917 33.82 -13.98 4.12
N ASP A 918 34.48 -14.00 5.27
CA ASP A 918 34.11 -14.88 6.37
C ASP A 918 32.69 -14.59 6.87
N PRO A 919 32.00 -15.53 7.54
CA PRO A 919 30.67 -15.28 8.11
C PRO A 919 30.65 -14.08 9.06
N ALA A 920 29.58 -13.29 9.02
CA ALA A 920 29.41 -12.14 9.90
C ALA A 920 27.91 -11.92 10.22
N ALA A 921 27.63 -11.21 11.32
CA ALA A 921 26.28 -10.83 11.69
C ALA A 921 25.80 -9.61 10.91
N ALA A 922 26.67 -8.64 10.65
CA ALA A 922 26.37 -7.45 9.85
C ALA A 922 26.68 -7.69 8.36
N PRO A 923 25.94 -7.10 7.44
CA PRO A 923 26.12 -7.33 6.00
C PRO A 923 27.43 -6.71 5.45
N ALA A 924 27.96 -5.70 6.10
CA ALA A 924 29.21 -5.05 5.74
C ALA A 924 29.86 -4.39 6.96
N THR A 925 31.15 -4.13 6.86
CA THR A 925 31.89 -3.36 7.87
C THR A 925 31.75 -1.86 7.66
N GLY A 926 31.68 -1.09 8.76
CA GLY A 926 31.78 0.38 8.74
C GLY A 926 33.22 0.90 8.62
N ASN A 927 34.22 0.04 8.69
CA ASN A 927 35.64 0.40 8.63
C ASN A 927 36.20 0.15 7.22
N ARG A 928 36.66 1.23 6.57
CA ARG A 928 37.20 1.17 5.20
C ARG A 928 38.43 0.25 5.08
N ASN A 929 39.35 0.27 6.07
CA ASN A 929 40.54 -0.58 6.02
C ASN A 929 40.18 -2.06 6.14
N THR A 930 39.27 -2.41 7.05
CA THR A 930 38.76 -3.78 7.18
C THR A 930 38.10 -4.24 5.89
N HIS A 931 37.32 -3.36 5.23
CA HIS A 931 36.72 -3.64 3.92
C HIS A 931 37.78 -3.98 2.87
N LEU A 932 38.84 -3.16 2.73
CA LEU A 932 39.89 -3.38 1.74
C LEU A 932 40.72 -4.62 2.04
N VAL A 933 41.03 -4.88 3.31
CA VAL A 933 41.80 -6.09 3.75
C VAL A 933 40.97 -7.34 3.43
N SER A 934 39.66 -7.34 3.72
CA SER A 934 38.81 -8.50 3.42
C SER A 934 38.60 -8.70 1.91
N LEU A 935 38.51 -7.62 1.13
CA LEU A 935 38.45 -7.66 -0.33
C LEU A 935 39.71 -8.33 -0.89
N LYS A 936 40.90 -7.83 -0.47
CA LYS A 936 42.16 -8.43 -0.92
C LYS A 936 42.28 -9.89 -0.52
N LYS A 937 41.90 -10.26 0.69
CA LYS A 937 41.96 -11.65 1.19
C LYS A 937 41.20 -12.62 0.29
N PHE A 938 39.98 -12.30 -0.10
CA PHE A 938 39.20 -13.22 -0.94
C PHE A 938 39.66 -13.18 -2.41
N LEU A 939 40.11 -12.04 -2.94
CA LEU A 939 40.73 -11.97 -4.27
C LEU A 939 42.00 -12.81 -4.33
N ASP A 940 42.88 -12.72 -3.33
CA ASP A 940 44.08 -13.58 -3.21
C ASP A 940 43.66 -15.07 -3.20
N THR A 941 42.58 -15.43 -2.50
CA THR A 941 42.05 -16.80 -2.49
C THR A 941 41.52 -17.23 -3.86
N ALA A 942 40.83 -16.33 -4.58
CA ALA A 942 40.28 -16.59 -5.91
C ALA A 942 41.36 -17.01 -6.92
N PHE A 943 42.55 -16.39 -6.85
CA PHE A 943 43.64 -16.59 -7.81
C PHE A 943 44.80 -17.44 -7.30
N ASN A 944 44.79 -17.83 -6.03
CA ASN A 944 45.72 -18.85 -5.53
C ASN A 944 45.22 -20.25 -5.95
N LEU A 945 45.81 -20.80 -7.00
CA LEU A 945 45.42 -22.08 -7.58
C LEU A 945 45.60 -23.29 -6.62
N GLN A 946 46.37 -23.13 -5.55
CA GLN A 946 46.58 -24.14 -4.52
C GLN A 946 45.64 -23.95 -3.29
N ALA A 947 44.79 -22.96 -3.30
CA ALA A 947 43.96 -22.56 -2.12
C ALA A 947 43.08 -23.69 -1.56
N PHE A 948 42.71 -24.66 -2.39
CA PHE A 948 41.84 -25.79 -2.03
C PHE A 948 42.54 -27.15 -2.04
N GLU A 949 43.83 -27.19 -2.33
CA GLU A 949 44.59 -28.43 -2.35
C GLU A 949 44.58 -29.12 -0.97
N GLY A 950 44.25 -30.39 -0.95
CA GLY A 950 44.13 -31.18 0.28
C GLY A 950 42.92 -30.89 1.16
N LYS A 951 42.01 -30.00 0.76
CA LYS A 951 40.77 -29.79 1.48
C LYS A 951 39.69 -30.79 1.09
N THR A 952 38.91 -31.22 2.06
CA THR A 952 37.72 -32.07 1.85
C THR A 952 36.49 -31.14 1.75
N PHE A 953 35.60 -31.49 0.80
CA PHE A 953 34.34 -30.76 0.58
C PHE A 953 33.24 -31.33 1.47
#